data_fbbdd05929cd2e75d5e943392110ece4
#
_entry.id   fbbdd05929cd2e75d5e943392110ece4
#
_cell.length_a   1.000
_cell.length_b   1.000
_cell.length_c   1.000
_cell.angle_alpha   90.00
_cell.angle_beta   90.00
_cell.angle_gamma   90.00
#
_symmetry.space_group_name_H-M   'P 1'
#
loop_
_entity.id
_entity.type
_entity.pdbx_description
1 polymer ?
#
loop_
_entity_poly.entity_id
_entity_poly.type
_entity_poly.pdbx_seq_one_letter_code
_entity_poly.pdbx_strand_id
1 'polypeptide(L)'
;MTDTARTARAGVPERPSLDGLEESWARHWQEEGTYAFDRSKTTVPGRGAASDAPSGNGRRADVYAIDTPPPTVSGELHMGHVYSYTHTDIVARYQRMRGKVVFYPMGWDDNGLPTERRVQNVYGVRCDPALAYDPVWRPPTAPVDDAARRDPTPISRRNFIELCERLTVTDEQAFEALWRRLGLSVDWSLTYTTIGRIARTTSQRAFVRNLLRGEAYQSEAPTLWDVGFATAVAQAELEDRERPGAYHRLRFAGPGGREVLIDTTRPELLPACVALVCHPDDERYADLVGATVRSPLFDVEVPVHAHPLADPGKGTGVVMVCTFGDLSDVTWWRDLDLDTRVVIGRDGRLLVEPPAGVPAQPYAALAGQTVNGARREIVGMLADAGGLVGEPRPITHPVKFYERGDRPLEIVSTRQWYLRNGGRDADLRATLLARGGELHWVPAHMKHRYDNWVGGLTGDWLVSRQRFFGVPVPVWYRLDNTGEPDWSHPLTPDESALPVDPSSDPAPGYDESQRGRPGGFIGDPDVLDTWATSSLTPQIVGGWETDPELFAQIFPMDLRPQGQEIIRTWLFDTVVRSHFEHGVLPWQDTVLSGWILDPDHKKMAKSKGNVVTPLALLEQHGSDAVRYWAASGKPGMDLAFDPAQIKIGRRLATKLLNASKFALGLGAADALPAPYDNSSSARLTPRRDLELPATTPLDRAMLAELTTVVTAASTALAAYDHTAALQATEAFFWRFCDDYIELVKERAYGTGAGADSARAALASALSVQLRLFAPFLPYVTEEVWSWWRYGSVHRAPWPTTHEVARSIEGAGEPALLRLAGDALSQVRRAKSERKLSMKAEVPLAEALGPAALLEQLTLVADDLRAAGRIGKLDLLPDRTPELVIACAF
;
A
#
# COMPACT_ATOMS: atom_id res chain seq x y z
N MET A 1 14.88 -42.34 1.00
CA MET A 1 16.15 -41.96 1.65
C MET A 1 17.03 -41.41 0.54
N THR A 2 16.85 -40.15 0.18
CA THR A 2 17.70 -39.44 -0.77
C THR A 2 18.49 -38.42 0.01
N ASP A 3 19.78 -38.63 0.01
CA ASP A 3 20.82 -37.77 0.57
C ASP A 3 20.68 -36.38 -0.03
N THR A 4 20.15 -35.45 0.77
CA THR A 4 20.06 -34.03 0.36
C THR A 4 21.47 -33.50 0.31
N ALA A 5 21.94 -33.25 -0.90
CA ALA A 5 23.24 -32.70 -1.20
C ALA A 5 23.51 -31.45 -0.30
N ARG A 6 24.49 -31.57 0.59
CA ARG A 6 25.09 -30.44 1.30
C ARG A 6 25.59 -29.49 0.24
N THR A 7 24.95 -28.28 0.12
CA THR A 7 25.51 -27.22 -0.69
C THR A 7 26.90 -26.92 -0.18
N ALA A 8 27.92 -27.30 -0.94
CA ALA A 8 29.31 -27.04 -0.65
C ALA A 8 29.58 -25.55 -0.56
N ARG A 9 30.53 -25.11 0.28
CA ARG A 9 31.07 -23.73 0.23
C ARG A 9 31.43 -23.40 -1.22
N ALA A 10 30.88 -22.32 -1.78
CA ALA A 10 31.26 -21.89 -3.14
C ALA A 10 32.72 -21.41 -3.23
N GLY A 11 33.31 -21.05 -2.09
CA GLY A 11 34.63 -20.43 -2.04
C GLY A 11 34.56 -18.94 -2.48
N VAL A 12 35.61 -18.18 -2.11
CA VAL A 12 35.69 -16.75 -2.52
C VAL A 12 36.07 -16.69 -4.00
N PRO A 13 35.24 -16.09 -4.89
CA PRO A 13 35.54 -16.00 -6.31
C PRO A 13 36.71 -15.07 -6.58
N GLU A 14 37.51 -15.39 -7.62
CA GLU A 14 38.65 -14.57 -8.01
C GLU A 14 38.22 -13.16 -8.45
N ARG A 15 37.09 -13.05 -9.14
CA ARG A 15 36.52 -11.79 -9.61
C ARG A 15 35.02 -11.74 -9.29
N PRO A 16 34.64 -11.33 -8.07
CA PRO A 16 33.23 -11.22 -7.71
C PRO A 16 32.54 -10.08 -8.51
N SER A 17 31.31 -10.34 -8.93
CA SER A 17 30.47 -9.35 -9.64
C SER A 17 29.08 -9.29 -8.99
N LEU A 18 28.44 -8.13 -9.11
CA LEU A 18 27.03 -7.97 -8.77
C LEU A 18 26.11 -8.34 -9.93
N ASP A 19 26.65 -8.54 -11.13
CA ASP A 19 25.84 -8.79 -12.33
C ASP A 19 25.35 -10.25 -12.34
N GLY A 20 24.04 -10.44 -12.57
CA GLY A 20 23.41 -11.77 -12.62
C GLY A 20 23.05 -12.36 -11.25
N LEU A 21 23.29 -11.65 -10.15
CA LEU A 21 22.95 -12.13 -8.81
C LEU A 21 21.44 -12.29 -8.65
N GLU A 22 20.65 -11.37 -9.21
CA GLU A 22 19.21 -11.38 -9.08
C GLU A 22 18.59 -12.66 -9.64
N GLU A 23 18.95 -13.06 -10.85
CA GLU A 23 18.44 -14.27 -11.50
C GLU A 23 18.93 -15.54 -10.82
N SER A 24 20.20 -15.55 -10.39
CA SER A 24 20.82 -16.71 -9.73
C SER A 24 20.18 -16.97 -8.36
N TRP A 25 20.13 -15.95 -7.52
CA TRP A 25 19.62 -16.10 -6.15
C TRP A 25 18.10 -16.23 -6.08
N ALA A 26 17.33 -15.53 -6.94
CA ALA A 26 15.88 -15.72 -7.00
C ALA A 26 15.51 -17.18 -7.31
N ARG A 27 16.23 -17.82 -8.24
CA ARG A 27 16.04 -19.24 -8.57
C ARG A 27 16.42 -20.13 -7.38
N HIS A 28 17.59 -19.91 -6.79
CA HIS A 28 18.06 -20.68 -5.66
C HIS A 28 17.10 -20.62 -4.46
N TRP A 29 16.63 -19.41 -4.10
CA TRP A 29 15.67 -19.24 -3.01
C TRP A 29 14.34 -19.96 -3.27
N GLN A 30 13.92 -20.02 -4.53
CA GLN A 30 12.72 -20.77 -4.90
C GLN A 30 12.92 -22.28 -4.80
N GLU A 31 14.03 -22.79 -5.33
CA GLU A 31 14.36 -24.22 -5.30
C GLU A 31 14.52 -24.74 -3.87
N GLU A 32 15.18 -23.99 -3.00
CA GLU A 32 15.39 -24.32 -1.57
C GLU A 32 14.17 -23.99 -0.68
N GLY A 33 13.12 -23.35 -1.23
CA GLY A 33 11.98 -22.89 -0.45
C GLY A 33 12.36 -21.94 0.67
N THR A 34 13.36 -21.06 0.45
CA THR A 34 13.96 -20.19 1.48
C THR A 34 12.95 -19.37 2.23
N TYR A 35 11.85 -18.98 1.59
CA TYR A 35 10.80 -18.12 2.16
C TYR A 35 9.48 -18.85 2.39
N ALA A 36 9.41 -20.15 2.15
CA ALA A 36 8.20 -20.93 2.33
C ALA A 36 7.71 -20.91 3.78
N PHE A 37 6.41 -20.78 3.95
CA PHE A 37 5.73 -20.88 5.23
C PHE A 37 5.56 -22.34 5.61
N ASP A 38 6.33 -22.81 6.60
CA ASP A 38 6.35 -24.19 7.05
C ASP A 38 5.46 -24.37 8.29
N ARG A 39 4.25 -24.87 8.08
CA ARG A 39 3.31 -25.16 9.15
C ARG A 39 3.83 -26.16 10.18
N SER A 40 4.75 -27.07 9.80
CA SER A 40 5.28 -28.07 10.71
C SER A 40 6.17 -27.46 11.81
N LYS A 41 6.71 -26.27 11.54
CA LYS A 41 7.52 -25.52 12.50
C LYS A 41 6.69 -24.68 13.47
N THR A 42 5.38 -24.58 13.26
CA THR A 42 4.48 -23.91 14.17
C THR A 42 4.06 -24.90 15.25
N THR A 43 4.47 -24.69 16.51
CA THR A 43 4.14 -25.59 17.61
C THR A 43 2.64 -25.54 17.92
N VAL A 44 1.97 -26.70 17.90
CA VAL A 44 0.59 -26.85 18.44
C VAL A 44 0.70 -26.83 19.96
N PRO A 45 0.05 -25.92 20.70
CA PRO A 45 -0.09 -26.13 22.14
C PRO A 45 -0.84 -27.45 22.35
N GLY A 46 -0.16 -28.45 22.90
CA GLY A 46 -0.83 -29.69 23.30
C GLY A 46 -1.99 -29.38 24.24
N ARG A 47 -3.10 -30.07 24.10
CA ARG A 47 -4.21 -30.07 25.06
C ARG A 47 -3.65 -30.51 26.43
N GLY A 48 -3.12 -29.58 27.24
CA GLY A 48 -2.61 -29.95 28.56
C GLY A 48 -1.60 -29.01 29.20
N ALA A 49 -1.17 -27.94 28.54
CA ALA A 49 -0.31 -26.95 29.21
C ALA A 49 -1.11 -25.65 29.40
N ALA A 50 -1.72 -25.51 30.57
CA ALA A 50 -2.15 -24.21 31.06
C ALA A 50 -0.87 -23.38 31.30
N SER A 51 -0.55 -22.46 30.38
CA SER A 51 0.42 -21.42 30.67
C SER A 51 -0.35 -20.21 31.20
N ASP A 52 -0.10 -19.90 32.47
CA ASP A 52 -0.56 -18.68 33.13
C ASP A 52 0.10 -17.44 32.50
N ALA A 53 -0.43 -16.97 31.40
CA ALA A 53 -0.37 -15.57 30.96
C ALA A 53 -1.40 -15.39 29.83
N PRO A 54 -2.43 -14.56 29.99
CA PRO A 54 -3.33 -14.24 28.90
C PRO A 54 -2.66 -13.19 28.03
N SER A 55 -1.96 -13.62 26.98
CA SER A 55 -1.93 -12.84 25.76
C SER A 55 -3.34 -12.98 25.15
N GLY A 56 -4.11 -11.90 25.10
CA GLY A 56 -5.57 -11.92 24.93
C GLY A 56 -6.11 -12.46 23.60
N ASN A 57 -5.33 -13.19 22.79
CA ASN A 57 -5.75 -13.63 21.47
C ASN A 57 -5.40 -15.09 21.11
N GLY A 58 -5.07 -15.98 22.03
CA GLY A 58 -4.90 -17.44 21.73
C GLY A 58 -3.83 -17.78 20.66
N ARG A 59 -2.99 -16.85 20.26
CA ARG A 59 -2.09 -16.88 19.12
C ARG A 59 -0.77 -17.59 19.45
N ARG A 60 -0.21 -18.29 18.47
CA ARG A 60 1.11 -18.90 18.60
C ARG A 60 2.20 -17.83 18.57
N ALA A 61 3.09 -17.83 19.56
CA ALA A 61 4.14 -16.82 19.74
C ALA A 61 5.21 -16.81 18.63
N ASP A 62 5.27 -17.82 17.78
CA ASP A 62 6.30 -18.05 16.77
C ASP A 62 5.88 -17.68 15.33
N VAL A 63 4.59 -17.47 15.03
CA VAL A 63 4.12 -17.02 13.72
C VAL A 63 4.16 -15.49 13.62
N TYR A 64 4.52 -14.98 12.45
CA TYR A 64 4.39 -13.56 12.09
C TYR A 64 3.67 -13.44 10.75
N ALA A 65 2.44 -12.98 10.76
CA ALA A 65 1.57 -12.91 9.59
C ALA A 65 1.48 -11.47 9.04
N ILE A 66 1.67 -11.33 7.72
CA ILE A 66 1.66 -10.06 7.01
C ILE A 66 0.51 -10.07 6.00
N ASP A 67 -0.35 -9.06 6.07
CA ASP A 67 -1.42 -8.83 5.09
C ASP A 67 -1.06 -7.63 4.21
N THR A 68 -0.51 -7.89 3.02
CA THR A 68 -0.15 -6.87 2.03
C THR A 68 -1.32 -6.52 1.11
N PRO A 69 -1.47 -5.24 0.71
CA PRO A 69 -2.49 -4.89 -0.28
C PRO A 69 -2.19 -5.58 -1.61
N PRO A 70 -3.17 -6.28 -2.21
CA PRO A 70 -2.95 -6.82 -3.56
C PRO A 70 -2.84 -5.66 -4.56
N PRO A 71 -1.74 -5.54 -5.33
CA PRO A 71 -1.64 -4.50 -6.33
C PRO A 71 -2.62 -4.73 -7.48
N THR A 72 -3.19 -3.65 -8.01
CA THR A 72 -4.07 -3.72 -9.18
C THR A 72 -3.24 -3.97 -10.44
N VAL A 73 -3.43 -5.14 -11.07
CA VAL A 73 -2.60 -5.59 -12.21
C VAL A 73 -2.93 -4.93 -13.55
N SER A 74 -4.00 -4.16 -13.64
CA SER A 74 -4.39 -3.46 -14.88
C SER A 74 -3.50 -2.27 -15.27
N GLY A 75 -2.41 -2.08 -14.58
CA GLY A 75 -1.46 -1.00 -14.80
C GLY A 75 -0.02 -1.49 -14.75
N GLU A 76 0.94 -0.57 -14.93
CA GLU A 76 2.35 -0.84 -14.67
C GLU A 76 2.69 -0.57 -13.20
N LEU A 77 3.57 -1.38 -12.63
CA LEU A 77 4.17 -1.08 -11.33
C LEU A 77 5.00 0.22 -11.43
N HIS A 78 4.96 1.01 -10.40
CA HIS A 78 5.70 2.27 -10.31
C HIS A 78 6.55 2.33 -9.03
N MET A 79 7.42 3.33 -8.92
CA MET A 79 8.36 3.46 -7.80
C MET A 79 7.67 3.53 -6.43
N GLY A 80 6.41 3.98 -6.35
CA GLY A 80 5.63 3.94 -5.12
C GLY A 80 5.35 2.52 -4.61
N HIS A 81 5.09 1.58 -5.51
CA HIS A 81 4.97 0.16 -5.16
C HIS A 81 6.32 -0.39 -4.67
N VAL A 82 7.42 -0.13 -5.40
CA VAL A 82 8.77 -0.54 -4.99
C VAL A 82 9.09 -0.05 -3.59
N TYR A 83 8.75 1.20 -3.28
CA TYR A 83 8.96 1.82 -1.98
C TYR A 83 8.21 1.08 -0.87
N SER A 84 6.89 0.95 -0.99
CA SER A 84 6.04 0.35 0.03
C SER A 84 6.35 -1.14 0.26
N TYR A 85 6.50 -1.91 -0.82
CA TYR A 85 6.77 -3.36 -0.71
C TYR A 85 8.19 -3.68 -0.24
N THR A 86 9.17 -2.82 -0.53
CA THR A 86 10.51 -2.96 0.05
C THR A 86 10.49 -2.75 1.56
N HIS A 87 9.74 -1.78 2.09
CA HIS A 87 9.58 -1.58 3.53
C HIS A 87 8.98 -2.81 4.20
N THR A 88 7.95 -3.39 3.60
CA THR A 88 7.32 -4.62 4.08
C THR A 88 8.30 -5.79 4.10
N ASP A 89 9.05 -5.97 3.01
CA ASP A 89 10.02 -7.06 2.88
C ASP A 89 11.18 -6.96 3.88
N ILE A 90 11.62 -5.75 4.20
CA ILE A 90 12.62 -5.52 5.26
C ILE A 90 12.11 -6.07 6.60
N VAL A 91 10.85 -5.80 6.95
CA VAL A 91 10.23 -6.34 8.17
C VAL A 91 10.11 -7.86 8.11
N ALA A 92 9.66 -8.42 6.98
CA ALA A 92 9.52 -9.86 6.80
C ALA A 92 10.85 -10.59 6.99
N ARG A 93 11.94 -10.08 6.40
CA ARG A 93 13.30 -10.64 6.54
C ARG A 93 13.80 -10.54 7.99
N TYR A 94 13.63 -9.37 8.61
CA TYR A 94 14.00 -9.17 10.01
C TYR A 94 13.28 -10.15 10.94
N GLN A 95 11.96 -10.30 10.80
CA GLN A 95 11.19 -11.21 11.65
C GLN A 95 11.58 -12.67 11.42
N ARG A 96 11.87 -13.09 10.17
CA ARG A 96 12.37 -14.42 9.86
C ARG A 96 13.73 -14.68 10.52
N MET A 97 14.63 -13.71 10.46
CA MET A 97 15.94 -13.80 11.12
C MET A 97 15.82 -13.78 12.66
N ARG A 98 14.72 -13.23 13.21
CA ARG A 98 14.37 -13.35 14.64
C ARG A 98 13.79 -14.72 15.03
N GLY A 99 13.72 -15.66 14.10
CA GLY A 99 13.23 -17.01 14.32
C GLY A 99 11.71 -17.15 14.21
N LYS A 100 11.00 -16.12 13.68
CA LYS A 100 9.57 -16.25 13.41
C LYS A 100 9.31 -17.07 12.15
N VAL A 101 8.23 -17.84 12.17
CA VAL A 101 7.68 -18.46 10.96
C VAL A 101 6.81 -17.41 10.26
N VAL A 102 7.35 -16.84 9.19
CA VAL A 102 6.72 -15.69 8.53
C VAL A 102 5.72 -16.15 7.48
N PHE A 103 4.44 -15.77 7.66
CA PHE A 103 3.38 -15.93 6.67
C PHE A 103 3.32 -14.65 5.84
N TYR A 104 3.78 -14.72 4.58
CA TYR A 104 3.88 -13.57 3.69
C TYR A 104 3.39 -13.95 2.28
N PRO A 105 2.06 -13.95 2.06
CA PRO A 105 1.45 -14.20 0.76
C PRO A 105 1.55 -12.97 -0.16
N MET A 106 1.28 -13.18 -1.46
CA MET A 106 1.09 -12.12 -2.45
C MET A 106 -0.27 -12.29 -3.11
N GLY A 107 -1.01 -11.19 -3.26
CA GLY A 107 -2.28 -11.16 -3.97
C GLY A 107 -2.24 -10.28 -5.20
N TRP A 108 -3.21 -10.48 -6.11
CA TRP A 108 -3.43 -9.66 -7.28
C TRP A 108 -4.87 -9.13 -7.26
N ASP A 109 -5.02 -7.80 -7.43
CA ASP A 109 -6.34 -7.19 -7.56
C ASP A 109 -6.71 -7.03 -9.02
N ASP A 110 -7.47 -8.00 -9.52
CA ASP A 110 -7.86 -8.10 -10.93
C ASP A 110 -9.24 -7.52 -11.22
N ASN A 111 -9.94 -7.12 -10.18
CA ASN A 111 -11.35 -6.77 -10.18
C ASN A 111 -11.66 -5.45 -10.90
N GLY A 112 -12.85 -5.40 -11.51
CA GLY A 112 -13.59 -4.20 -11.81
C GLY A 112 -13.13 -3.40 -13.01
N LEU A 113 -13.50 -2.13 -13.02
CA LEU A 113 -13.35 -1.18 -14.12
C LEU A 113 -11.93 -1.06 -14.70
N PRO A 114 -10.83 -1.08 -13.92
CA PRO A 114 -9.50 -0.97 -14.48
C PRO A 114 -9.16 -2.10 -15.46
N THR A 115 -9.50 -3.32 -15.13
CA THR A 115 -9.29 -4.50 -15.98
C THR A 115 -10.18 -4.47 -17.21
N GLU A 116 -11.47 -4.15 -17.05
CA GLU A 116 -12.39 -3.98 -18.19
C GLU A 116 -11.86 -2.95 -19.19
N ARG A 117 -11.43 -1.77 -18.72
CA ARG A 117 -10.83 -0.73 -19.58
C ARG A 117 -9.57 -1.21 -20.29
N ARG A 118 -8.73 -1.95 -19.58
CA ARG A 118 -7.52 -2.50 -20.20
C ARG A 118 -7.87 -3.46 -21.33
N VAL A 119 -8.85 -4.36 -21.12
CA VAL A 119 -9.35 -5.26 -22.16
C VAL A 119 -9.92 -4.48 -23.35
N GLN A 120 -10.75 -3.47 -23.09
CA GLN A 120 -11.30 -2.60 -24.13
C GLN A 120 -10.20 -1.93 -24.96
N ASN A 121 -9.17 -1.40 -24.27
CA ASN A 121 -8.06 -0.70 -24.94
C ASN A 121 -7.11 -1.65 -25.70
N VAL A 122 -6.89 -2.85 -25.18
CA VAL A 122 -5.99 -3.83 -25.80
C VAL A 122 -6.63 -4.51 -26.99
N TYR A 123 -7.93 -4.86 -26.88
CA TYR A 123 -8.62 -5.66 -27.91
C TYR A 123 -9.64 -4.88 -28.75
N GLY A 124 -9.94 -3.61 -28.42
CA GLY A 124 -10.96 -2.81 -29.13
C GLY A 124 -12.37 -3.40 -29.04
N VAL A 125 -12.73 -3.94 -27.90
CA VAL A 125 -14.03 -4.59 -27.65
C VAL A 125 -14.78 -3.90 -26.52
N ARG A 126 -16.10 -4.08 -26.49
CA ARG A 126 -16.95 -3.72 -25.35
C ARG A 126 -17.91 -4.85 -25.02
N CYS A 127 -18.26 -4.97 -23.76
CA CYS A 127 -19.27 -5.91 -23.34
C CYS A 127 -20.66 -5.45 -23.78
N ASP A 128 -21.43 -6.38 -24.35
CA ASP A 128 -22.85 -6.25 -24.62
C ASP A 128 -23.57 -7.48 -24.08
N PRO A 129 -24.24 -7.37 -22.92
CA PRO A 129 -24.88 -8.52 -22.28
C PRO A 129 -26.07 -9.08 -23.05
N ALA A 130 -26.60 -8.35 -24.06
CA ALA A 130 -27.67 -8.83 -24.91
C ALA A 130 -27.20 -9.87 -25.98
N LEU A 131 -25.90 -9.92 -26.22
CA LEU A 131 -25.32 -10.86 -27.19
C LEU A 131 -25.16 -12.26 -26.58
N ALA A 132 -25.53 -13.28 -27.38
CA ALA A 132 -25.28 -14.67 -27.03
C ALA A 132 -23.78 -14.99 -26.99
N TYR A 133 -23.40 -15.93 -26.10
CA TYR A 133 -22.03 -16.44 -26.05
C TYR A 133 -21.63 -17.11 -27.36
N ASP A 134 -20.48 -16.73 -27.87
CA ASP A 134 -19.85 -17.35 -29.05
C ASP A 134 -18.57 -18.10 -28.66
N PRO A 135 -18.59 -19.44 -28.56
CA PRO A 135 -17.44 -20.24 -28.14
C PRO A 135 -16.30 -20.29 -29.20
N VAL A 136 -16.59 -19.88 -30.42
CA VAL A 136 -15.57 -19.86 -31.49
C VAL A 136 -14.98 -18.47 -31.71
N TRP A 137 -15.53 -17.45 -31.06
CA TRP A 137 -15.01 -16.09 -31.12
C TRP A 137 -13.55 -16.01 -30.66
N ARG A 138 -12.75 -15.22 -31.36
CA ARG A 138 -11.35 -15.00 -31.02
C ARG A 138 -11.04 -13.51 -31.04
N PRO A 139 -10.23 -13.02 -30.07
CA PRO A 139 -9.83 -11.63 -30.04
C PRO A 139 -8.94 -11.28 -31.22
N PRO A 140 -8.91 -10.01 -31.63
CA PRO A 140 -7.94 -9.50 -32.60
C PRO A 140 -6.51 -9.80 -32.15
N THR A 141 -5.67 -10.27 -33.12
CA THR A 141 -4.26 -10.59 -32.86
C THR A 141 -3.32 -9.42 -33.12
N ALA A 142 -3.78 -8.42 -33.88
CA ALA A 142 -3.02 -7.20 -34.18
C ALA A 142 -3.26 -6.11 -33.09
N PRO A 143 -2.28 -5.21 -32.89
CA PRO A 143 -2.52 -4.03 -32.06
C PRO A 143 -3.73 -3.23 -32.56
N VAL A 144 -4.60 -2.88 -31.66
CA VAL A 144 -5.83 -2.14 -31.95
C VAL A 144 -5.49 -0.67 -32.20
N ASP A 145 -5.96 -0.13 -33.32
CA ASP A 145 -5.80 1.28 -33.66
C ASP A 145 -6.74 2.19 -32.87
N ASP A 146 -6.54 3.51 -33.00
CA ASP A 146 -7.35 4.49 -32.30
C ASP A 146 -8.80 4.56 -32.79
N ALA A 147 -9.10 4.06 -33.99
CA ALA A 147 -10.47 3.98 -34.52
C ALA A 147 -11.25 2.89 -33.79
N ALA A 148 -10.68 1.69 -33.67
CA ALA A 148 -11.31 0.58 -32.94
C ALA A 148 -11.41 0.85 -31.44
N ARG A 149 -10.53 1.68 -30.85
CA ARG A 149 -10.70 2.13 -29.45
C ARG A 149 -11.87 3.10 -29.28
N ARG A 150 -12.17 3.93 -30.31
CA ARG A 150 -13.28 4.88 -30.28
C ARG A 150 -14.63 4.23 -30.56
N ASP A 151 -14.65 3.17 -31.38
CA ASP A 151 -15.84 2.40 -31.70
C ASP A 151 -15.56 0.89 -31.48
N PRO A 152 -15.57 0.47 -30.19
CA PRO A 152 -15.20 -0.89 -29.82
C PRO A 152 -16.27 -1.90 -30.26
N THR A 153 -15.84 -3.04 -30.80
CA THR A 153 -16.71 -4.13 -31.23
C THR A 153 -17.47 -4.72 -30.03
N PRO A 154 -18.80 -4.81 -30.09
CA PRO A 154 -19.57 -5.44 -29.04
C PRO A 154 -19.38 -6.96 -29.03
N ILE A 155 -19.16 -7.53 -27.84
CA ILE A 155 -19.05 -8.98 -27.60
C ILE A 155 -19.89 -9.38 -26.41
N SER A 156 -20.26 -10.66 -26.33
CA SER A 156 -21.07 -11.17 -25.22
C SER A 156 -20.36 -11.01 -23.87
N ARG A 157 -21.15 -10.95 -22.78
CA ARG A 157 -20.61 -10.87 -21.42
C ARG A 157 -19.60 -11.99 -21.12
N ARG A 158 -19.89 -13.23 -21.52
CA ARG A 158 -19.00 -14.36 -21.26
C ARG A 158 -17.70 -14.27 -22.06
N ASN A 159 -17.73 -13.90 -23.35
CA ASN A 159 -16.52 -13.68 -24.14
C ASN A 159 -15.66 -12.55 -23.53
N PHE A 160 -16.31 -11.48 -23.02
CA PHE A 160 -15.63 -10.37 -22.37
C PHE A 160 -14.94 -10.79 -21.09
N ILE A 161 -15.60 -11.59 -20.23
CA ILE A 161 -15.03 -12.13 -19.00
C ILE A 161 -13.83 -13.04 -19.30
N GLU A 162 -13.96 -13.94 -20.27
CA GLU A 162 -12.86 -14.82 -20.71
C GLU A 162 -11.61 -14.02 -21.18
N LEU A 163 -11.83 -12.85 -21.80
CA LEU A 163 -10.72 -11.94 -22.15
C LEU A 163 -10.09 -11.29 -20.93
N CYS A 164 -10.91 -10.84 -19.97
CA CYS A 164 -10.41 -10.26 -18.74
C CYS A 164 -9.52 -11.29 -18.00
N GLU A 165 -10.02 -12.51 -17.79
CA GLU A 165 -9.28 -13.60 -17.13
C GLU A 165 -7.96 -13.94 -17.84
N ARG A 166 -7.94 -13.91 -19.17
CA ARG A 166 -6.73 -14.16 -19.94
C ARG A 166 -5.70 -13.04 -19.82
N LEU A 167 -6.16 -11.79 -19.80
CA LEU A 167 -5.28 -10.64 -19.73
C LEU A 167 -4.67 -10.49 -18.34
N THR A 168 -5.47 -10.72 -17.27
CA THR A 168 -4.97 -10.66 -15.90
C THR A 168 -3.85 -11.65 -15.65
N VAL A 169 -3.94 -12.88 -16.10
CA VAL A 169 -2.86 -13.89 -15.99
C VAL A 169 -1.55 -13.38 -16.59
N THR A 170 -1.61 -12.71 -17.74
CA THR A 170 -0.40 -12.15 -18.39
C THR A 170 0.19 -11.00 -17.57
N ASP A 171 -0.67 -10.12 -17.05
CA ASP A 171 -0.25 -8.97 -16.26
C ASP A 171 0.28 -9.39 -14.89
N GLU A 172 -0.34 -10.38 -14.22
CA GLU A 172 0.12 -11.00 -12.96
C GLU A 172 1.54 -11.55 -13.11
N GLN A 173 1.80 -12.31 -14.19
CA GLN A 173 3.13 -12.86 -14.46
C GLN A 173 4.19 -11.78 -14.63
N ALA A 174 3.86 -10.67 -15.28
CA ALA A 174 4.77 -9.53 -15.42
C ALA A 174 5.07 -8.86 -14.08
N PHE A 175 4.06 -8.73 -13.21
CA PHE A 175 4.22 -8.17 -11.88
C PHE A 175 5.03 -9.10 -10.98
N GLU A 176 4.75 -10.40 -11.00
CA GLU A 176 5.50 -11.40 -10.25
C GLU A 176 6.98 -11.42 -10.65
N ALA A 177 7.27 -11.38 -11.96
CA ALA A 177 8.64 -11.34 -12.46
C ALA A 177 9.41 -10.11 -11.93
N LEU A 178 8.76 -8.94 -11.88
CA LEU A 178 9.37 -7.73 -11.33
C LEU A 178 9.59 -7.83 -9.81
N TRP A 179 8.63 -8.37 -9.05
CA TRP A 179 8.75 -8.56 -7.61
C TRP A 179 9.82 -9.59 -7.25
N ARG A 180 9.93 -10.68 -8.00
CA ARG A 180 11.00 -11.66 -7.86
C ARG A 180 12.36 -11.03 -8.12
N ARG A 181 12.47 -10.19 -9.17
CA ARG A 181 13.69 -9.45 -9.47
C ARG A 181 14.05 -8.44 -8.38
N LEU A 182 13.06 -7.73 -7.81
CA LEU A 182 13.27 -6.85 -6.65
C LEU A 182 13.73 -7.61 -5.40
N GLY A 183 13.50 -8.92 -5.37
CA GLY A 183 13.91 -9.80 -4.29
C GLY A 183 12.96 -9.78 -3.10
N LEU A 184 11.65 -9.71 -3.32
CA LEU A 184 10.70 -9.84 -2.22
C LEU A 184 10.70 -11.27 -1.66
N SER A 185 10.74 -11.39 -0.33
CA SER A 185 10.78 -12.67 0.40
C SER A 185 9.39 -13.26 0.64
N VAL A 186 8.54 -13.16 -0.37
CA VAL A 186 7.19 -13.70 -0.42
C VAL A 186 7.23 -15.22 -0.58
N ASP A 187 6.28 -15.90 0.03
CA ASP A 187 5.98 -17.29 -0.31
C ASP A 187 5.06 -17.35 -1.53
N TRP A 188 5.65 -17.54 -2.70
CA TRP A 188 4.95 -17.56 -3.98
C TRP A 188 3.98 -18.74 -4.16
N SER A 189 4.03 -19.74 -3.27
CA SER A 189 3.03 -20.81 -3.25
C SER A 189 1.69 -20.37 -2.63
N LEU A 190 1.68 -19.23 -1.93
CA LEU A 190 0.50 -18.63 -1.30
C LEU A 190 -0.11 -17.49 -2.14
N THR A 191 0.16 -17.47 -3.45
CA THR A 191 -0.39 -16.46 -4.36
C THR A 191 -1.89 -16.64 -4.53
N TYR A 192 -2.64 -15.54 -4.57
CA TYR A 192 -4.09 -15.52 -4.77
C TYR A 192 -4.50 -14.36 -5.68
N THR A 193 -5.72 -14.43 -6.23
CA THR A 193 -6.34 -13.33 -6.99
C THR A 193 -7.68 -12.97 -6.38
N THR A 194 -8.09 -11.69 -6.47
CA THR A 194 -9.37 -11.21 -5.93
C THR A 194 -10.58 -11.76 -6.70
N ILE A 195 -10.36 -12.31 -7.90
CA ILE A 195 -11.38 -12.99 -8.73
C ILE A 195 -11.26 -14.51 -8.70
N GLY A 196 -10.27 -15.05 -8.02
CA GLY A 196 -10.09 -16.50 -7.85
C GLY A 196 -11.25 -17.14 -7.09
N ARG A 197 -11.43 -18.46 -7.24
CA ARG A 197 -12.53 -19.19 -6.63
C ARG A 197 -12.63 -18.97 -5.11
N ILE A 198 -11.51 -19.00 -4.39
CA ILE A 198 -11.47 -18.78 -2.93
C ILE A 198 -11.94 -17.37 -2.59
N ALA A 199 -11.43 -16.36 -3.29
CA ALA A 199 -11.80 -14.97 -3.05
C ALA A 199 -13.28 -14.71 -3.34
N ARG A 200 -13.80 -15.22 -4.47
CA ARG A 200 -15.22 -15.12 -4.82
C ARG A 200 -16.10 -15.79 -3.77
N THR A 201 -15.77 -17.03 -3.37
CA THR A 201 -16.51 -17.75 -2.32
C THR A 201 -16.52 -16.99 -1.00
N THR A 202 -15.35 -16.50 -0.55
CA THR A 202 -15.18 -15.74 0.70
C THR A 202 -15.99 -14.44 0.67
N SER A 203 -15.90 -13.70 -0.43
CA SER A 203 -16.60 -12.42 -0.59
C SER A 203 -18.12 -12.58 -0.61
N GLN A 204 -18.63 -13.58 -1.36
CA GLN A 204 -20.05 -13.87 -1.43
C GLN A 204 -20.58 -14.42 -0.11
N ARG A 205 -19.85 -15.31 0.57
CA ARG A 205 -20.21 -15.80 1.91
C ARG A 205 -20.37 -14.65 2.90
N ALA A 206 -19.37 -13.76 2.95
CA ALA A 206 -19.42 -12.61 3.83
C ALA A 206 -20.59 -11.67 3.49
N PHE A 207 -20.89 -11.46 2.19
CA PHE A 207 -22.04 -10.66 1.78
C PHE A 207 -23.36 -11.30 2.21
N VAL A 208 -23.57 -12.60 1.96
CA VAL A 208 -24.78 -13.33 2.37
C VAL A 208 -24.97 -13.25 3.89
N ARG A 209 -23.92 -13.48 4.68
CA ARG A 209 -23.99 -13.38 6.15
C ARG A 209 -24.32 -11.95 6.61
N ASN A 210 -23.71 -10.91 5.98
CA ASN A 210 -24.06 -9.52 6.28
C ASN A 210 -25.54 -9.21 5.93
N LEU A 211 -26.05 -9.75 4.81
CA LEU A 211 -27.44 -9.59 4.43
C LEU A 211 -28.41 -10.24 5.44
N LEU A 212 -28.11 -11.47 5.84
CA LEU A 212 -28.93 -12.19 6.82
C LEU A 212 -28.94 -11.51 8.21
N ARG A 213 -27.87 -10.82 8.60
CA ARG A 213 -27.78 -10.04 9.84
C ARG A 213 -28.31 -8.61 9.71
N GLY A 214 -28.73 -8.18 8.49
CA GLY A 214 -29.20 -6.82 8.23
C GLY A 214 -28.10 -5.76 8.21
N GLU A 215 -26.86 -6.16 8.12
CA GLU A 215 -25.68 -5.30 7.94
C GLU A 215 -25.53 -4.87 6.48
N ALA A 216 -25.89 -5.74 5.53
CA ALA A 216 -26.06 -5.38 4.12
C ALA A 216 -27.54 -5.19 3.82
N TYR A 217 -27.88 -4.24 2.97
CA TYR A 217 -29.26 -3.96 2.57
C TYR A 217 -29.31 -3.31 1.19
N GLN A 218 -30.46 -3.44 0.52
CA GLN A 218 -30.73 -2.79 -0.75
C GLN A 218 -31.62 -1.56 -0.54
N SER A 219 -31.35 -0.50 -1.25
CA SER A 219 -32.17 0.71 -1.23
C SER A 219 -32.18 1.40 -2.60
N GLU A 220 -33.35 1.86 -3.01
CA GLU A 220 -33.44 2.84 -4.08
C GLU A 220 -33.21 4.22 -3.47
N ALA A 221 -32.14 4.86 -3.88
CA ALA A 221 -31.70 6.12 -3.28
C ALA A 221 -30.97 7.01 -4.29
N PRO A 222 -30.88 8.31 -3.99
CA PRO A 222 -29.98 9.21 -4.70
C PRO A 222 -28.54 8.70 -4.65
N THR A 223 -27.97 8.43 -5.82
CA THR A 223 -26.67 7.81 -5.97
C THR A 223 -25.79 8.64 -6.86
N LEU A 224 -24.53 8.90 -6.42
CA LEU A 224 -23.51 9.49 -7.27
C LEU A 224 -23.18 8.53 -8.41
N TRP A 225 -23.24 9.05 -9.63
CA TRP A 225 -23.20 8.25 -10.85
C TRP A 225 -22.20 8.82 -11.84
N ASP A 226 -21.29 8.00 -12.30
CA ASP A 226 -20.43 8.33 -13.44
C ASP A 226 -21.12 7.97 -14.74
N VAL A 227 -21.51 9.01 -15.49
CA VAL A 227 -22.21 8.87 -16.77
C VAL A 227 -21.34 8.24 -17.85
N GLY A 228 -20.02 8.43 -17.78
CA GLY A 228 -19.09 7.89 -18.77
C GLY A 228 -18.90 6.38 -18.62
N PHE A 229 -18.88 5.90 -17.38
CA PHE A 229 -18.73 4.48 -17.08
C PHE A 229 -20.07 3.78 -16.79
N ALA A 230 -21.17 4.55 -16.72
CA ALA A 230 -22.51 4.07 -16.39
C ALA A 230 -22.52 3.22 -15.10
N THR A 231 -21.97 3.74 -14.01
CA THR A 231 -21.86 3.05 -12.73
C THR A 231 -21.97 3.99 -11.54
N ALA A 232 -22.45 3.45 -10.44
CA ALA A 232 -22.46 4.12 -9.14
C ALA A 232 -21.03 4.31 -8.59
N VAL A 233 -20.82 5.39 -7.81
CA VAL A 233 -19.53 5.78 -7.23
C VAL A 233 -19.69 5.93 -5.73
N ALA A 234 -18.82 5.25 -4.96
CA ALA A 234 -18.82 5.33 -3.50
C ALA A 234 -18.12 6.62 -3.00
N GLN A 235 -18.44 7.03 -1.76
CA GLN A 235 -17.83 8.23 -1.15
C GLN A 235 -16.30 8.20 -1.15
N ALA A 236 -15.69 7.04 -0.98
CA ALA A 236 -14.25 6.85 -0.96
C ALA A 236 -13.55 7.10 -2.31
N GLU A 237 -14.30 7.07 -3.41
CA GLU A 237 -13.80 7.21 -4.78
C GLU A 237 -13.97 8.63 -5.35
N LEU A 238 -14.43 9.57 -4.51
CA LEU A 238 -14.71 10.94 -4.93
C LEU A 238 -13.44 11.81 -4.95
N GLU A 239 -13.34 12.64 -5.97
CA GLU A 239 -12.35 13.71 -6.10
C GLU A 239 -13.03 15.03 -6.39
N ASP A 240 -12.62 16.09 -5.67
CA ASP A 240 -13.03 17.45 -5.97
C ASP A 240 -12.08 18.08 -6.99
N ARG A 241 -12.64 18.59 -8.09
CA ARG A 241 -11.87 19.30 -9.12
C ARG A 241 -12.46 20.69 -9.35
N GLU A 242 -11.61 21.72 -9.27
CA GLU A 242 -11.98 23.08 -9.57
C GLU A 242 -12.41 23.21 -11.04
N ARG A 243 -13.63 23.76 -11.25
CA ARG A 243 -14.18 23.94 -12.59
C ARG A 243 -14.79 25.35 -12.73
N PRO A 244 -14.64 25.96 -13.91
CA PRO A 244 -15.37 27.19 -14.23
C PRO A 244 -16.87 26.90 -14.33
N GLY A 245 -17.66 27.79 -13.76
CA GLY A 245 -19.11 27.78 -13.79
C GLY A 245 -19.65 29.22 -13.76
N ALA A 246 -20.94 29.35 -13.60
CA ALA A 246 -21.58 30.66 -13.42
C ALA A 246 -22.80 30.55 -12.50
N TYR A 247 -23.00 31.56 -11.67
CA TYR A 247 -24.28 31.75 -11.00
C TYR A 247 -25.28 32.39 -11.96
N HIS A 248 -26.46 31.79 -12.09
CA HIS A 248 -27.63 32.29 -12.77
C HIS A 248 -28.63 32.72 -11.70
N ARG A 249 -29.07 33.99 -11.75
CA ARG A 249 -30.07 34.51 -10.81
C ARG A 249 -31.48 34.31 -11.35
N LEU A 250 -32.25 33.50 -10.68
CA LEU A 250 -33.61 33.14 -11.06
C LEU A 250 -34.60 33.90 -10.20
N ARG A 251 -35.76 34.26 -10.79
CA ARG A 251 -36.85 34.96 -10.16
C ARG A 251 -38.03 34.02 -9.93
N PHE A 252 -38.28 33.66 -8.67
CA PHE A 252 -39.47 32.93 -8.25
C PHE A 252 -40.55 33.91 -7.81
N ALA A 253 -41.81 33.53 -8.02
CA ALA A 253 -42.97 34.33 -7.58
C ALA A 253 -43.43 33.88 -6.19
N GLY A 254 -43.30 34.71 -5.20
CA GLY A 254 -43.73 34.50 -3.83
C GLY A 254 -45.14 35.04 -3.54
N PRO A 255 -45.64 34.84 -2.32
CA PRO A 255 -46.95 35.30 -1.88
C PRO A 255 -47.10 36.82 -2.08
N GLY A 256 -48.33 37.26 -2.52
CA GLY A 256 -48.62 38.65 -2.70
C GLY A 256 -47.83 39.37 -3.81
N GLY A 257 -47.19 38.65 -4.72
CA GLY A 257 -46.37 39.23 -5.79
C GLY A 257 -44.94 39.55 -5.39
N ARG A 258 -44.46 39.04 -4.23
CA ARG A 258 -43.06 39.16 -3.77
C ARG A 258 -42.15 38.42 -4.71
N GLU A 259 -41.08 39.06 -5.14
CA GLU A 259 -40.01 38.37 -5.86
C GLU A 259 -39.06 37.67 -4.88
N VAL A 260 -38.75 36.38 -5.14
CA VAL A 260 -37.73 35.62 -4.42
C VAL A 260 -36.63 35.28 -5.41
N LEU A 261 -35.44 35.82 -5.16
CA LEU A 261 -34.29 35.67 -6.05
C LEU A 261 -33.38 34.56 -5.54
N ILE A 262 -32.95 33.67 -6.45
CA ILE A 262 -32.12 32.52 -6.15
C ILE A 262 -30.92 32.51 -7.09
N ASP A 263 -29.74 32.35 -6.56
CA ASP A 263 -28.52 32.11 -7.35
C ASP A 263 -28.26 30.61 -7.46
N THR A 264 -28.23 30.07 -8.68
CA THR A 264 -27.93 28.65 -8.93
C THR A 264 -26.83 28.48 -9.97
N THR A 265 -26.00 27.44 -9.81
CA THR A 265 -25.04 27.01 -10.82
C THR A 265 -25.62 25.97 -11.78
N ARG A 266 -26.81 25.42 -11.46
CA ARG A 266 -27.47 24.37 -12.20
C ARG A 266 -28.91 24.72 -12.59
N PRO A 267 -29.11 25.75 -13.44
CA PRO A 267 -30.44 26.16 -13.85
C PRO A 267 -31.22 25.06 -14.59
N GLU A 268 -30.55 24.11 -15.23
CA GLU A 268 -31.15 22.96 -15.91
C GLU A 268 -31.91 22.01 -14.96
N LEU A 269 -31.70 22.11 -13.66
CA LEU A 269 -32.43 21.33 -12.65
C LEU A 269 -33.69 22.03 -12.15
N LEU A 270 -34.04 23.18 -12.66
CA LEU A 270 -35.28 23.88 -12.27
C LEU A 270 -36.56 23.04 -12.34
N PRO A 271 -36.76 22.14 -13.34
CA PRO A 271 -37.88 21.22 -13.34
C PRO A 271 -37.89 20.20 -12.20
N ALA A 272 -36.69 19.93 -11.59
CA ALA A 272 -36.53 19.04 -10.45
C ALA A 272 -36.67 19.75 -9.09
N CYS A 273 -36.95 21.05 -9.08
CA CYS A 273 -37.10 21.82 -7.85
C CYS A 273 -38.32 21.38 -7.05
N VAL A 274 -38.08 20.97 -5.79
CA VAL A 274 -39.10 20.46 -4.86
C VAL A 274 -39.32 21.37 -3.65
N ALA A 275 -38.34 22.22 -3.33
CA ALA A 275 -38.45 23.16 -2.22
C ALA A 275 -37.46 24.31 -2.40
N LEU A 276 -37.66 25.40 -1.64
CA LEU A 276 -36.63 26.37 -1.30
C LEU A 276 -36.21 26.22 0.15
N VAL A 277 -34.95 26.46 0.45
CA VAL A 277 -34.42 26.32 1.82
C VAL A 277 -33.64 27.62 2.16
N CYS A 278 -33.89 28.17 3.35
CA CYS A 278 -33.13 29.26 3.94
C CYS A 278 -32.67 28.94 5.36
N HIS A 279 -31.73 29.69 5.90
CA HIS A 279 -31.32 29.53 7.29
C HIS A 279 -32.41 29.99 8.25
N PRO A 280 -32.67 29.28 9.38
CA PRO A 280 -33.73 29.69 10.32
C PRO A 280 -33.53 31.09 10.92
N ASP A 281 -32.28 31.52 11.08
CA ASP A 281 -31.92 32.83 11.64
C ASP A 281 -31.80 33.94 10.54
N ASP A 282 -32.14 33.64 9.29
CA ASP A 282 -32.11 34.65 8.22
C ASP A 282 -33.41 35.46 8.17
N GLU A 283 -33.41 36.58 8.86
CA GLU A 283 -34.56 37.49 8.96
C GLU A 283 -35.12 37.95 7.60
N ARG A 284 -34.31 37.92 6.53
CA ARG A 284 -34.74 38.34 5.17
C ARG A 284 -35.84 37.45 4.61
N TYR A 285 -35.93 36.19 5.08
CA TYR A 285 -36.83 35.16 4.57
C TYR A 285 -37.74 34.55 5.64
N ALA A 286 -37.69 35.06 6.87
CA ALA A 286 -38.45 34.53 7.99
C ALA A 286 -39.96 34.47 7.71
N ASP A 287 -40.50 35.43 6.97
CA ASP A 287 -41.91 35.49 6.57
C ASP A 287 -42.27 34.56 5.39
N LEU A 288 -41.29 34.01 4.71
CA LEU A 288 -41.49 33.03 3.65
C LEU A 288 -41.46 31.57 4.15
N VAL A 289 -40.90 31.30 5.32
CA VAL A 289 -40.88 29.96 5.89
C VAL A 289 -42.29 29.45 6.12
N GLY A 290 -42.58 28.26 5.53
CA GLY A 290 -43.93 27.68 5.50
C GLY A 290 -44.85 28.19 4.41
N ALA A 291 -44.44 29.21 3.63
CA ALA A 291 -45.19 29.65 2.46
C ALA A 291 -44.85 28.83 1.21
N THR A 292 -45.61 29.02 0.16
CA THR A 292 -45.37 28.42 -1.17
C THR A 292 -44.95 29.51 -2.15
N VAL A 293 -43.98 29.19 -3.00
CA VAL A 293 -43.52 30.01 -4.12
C VAL A 293 -43.68 29.27 -5.44
N ARG A 294 -43.71 30.02 -6.58
CA ARG A 294 -43.85 29.43 -7.92
C ARG A 294 -42.54 29.56 -8.69
N SER A 295 -42.12 28.46 -9.31
CA SER A 295 -40.92 28.44 -10.13
C SER A 295 -41.13 29.19 -11.46
N PRO A 296 -40.10 29.89 -11.98
CA PRO A 296 -40.17 30.45 -13.33
C PRO A 296 -40.29 29.33 -14.39
N LEU A 297 -40.85 29.69 -15.56
CA LEU A 297 -41.11 28.85 -16.74
C LEU A 297 -42.14 27.72 -16.51
N PHE A 298 -42.03 26.99 -15.41
CA PHE A 298 -42.84 25.79 -15.16
C PHE A 298 -44.05 26.06 -14.26
N ASP A 299 -44.10 27.18 -13.60
CA ASP A 299 -45.19 27.62 -12.68
C ASP A 299 -45.49 26.53 -11.60
N VAL A 300 -44.51 25.78 -11.19
CA VAL A 300 -44.64 24.73 -10.18
C VAL A 300 -44.57 25.34 -8.79
N GLU A 301 -45.55 25.00 -7.95
CA GLU A 301 -45.55 25.39 -6.55
C GLU A 301 -44.55 24.54 -5.74
N VAL A 302 -43.73 25.25 -4.97
CA VAL A 302 -42.73 24.62 -4.07
C VAL A 302 -42.78 25.30 -2.70
N PRO A 303 -42.71 24.54 -1.59
CA PRO A 303 -42.69 25.08 -0.24
C PRO A 303 -41.33 25.73 0.07
N VAL A 304 -41.32 26.63 1.04
CA VAL A 304 -40.11 27.22 1.62
C VAL A 304 -39.90 26.67 3.02
N HIS A 305 -38.74 26.04 3.25
CA HIS A 305 -38.34 25.47 4.52
C HIS A 305 -37.17 26.22 5.15
N ALA A 306 -37.02 26.11 6.47
CA ALA A 306 -35.85 26.54 7.19
C ALA A 306 -34.97 25.34 7.51
N HIS A 307 -33.63 25.47 7.32
CA HIS A 307 -32.69 24.41 7.69
C HIS A 307 -31.34 25.01 8.07
N PRO A 308 -30.71 24.55 9.19
CA PRO A 308 -29.46 25.14 9.69
C PRO A 308 -28.24 24.96 8.77
N LEU A 309 -28.28 24.05 7.81
CA LEU A 309 -27.21 23.87 6.81
C LEU A 309 -27.31 24.85 5.64
N ALA A 310 -28.36 25.66 5.53
CA ALA A 310 -28.42 26.72 4.54
C ALA A 310 -27.49 27.87 4.95
N ASP A 311 -26.63 28.32 4.04
CA ASP A 311 -25.67 29.40 4.32
C ASP A 311 -26.24 30.77 3.93
N PRO A 312 -26.53 31.66 4.87
CA PRO A 312 -27.07 33.00 4.59
C PRO A 312 -26.14 33.90 3.76
N GLY A 313 -24.82 33.58 3.78
CA GLY A 313 -23.78 34.31 3.04
C GLY A 313 -23.57 33.82 1.61
N LYS A 314 -24.16 32.67 1.23
CA LYS A 314 -23.95 32.08 -0.09
C LYS A 314 -25.07 32.47 -1.06
N GLY A 315 -24.70 33.08 -2.19
CA GLY A 315 -25.63 33.54 -3.21
C GLY A 315 -26.60 34.62 -2.68
N THR A 316 -27.88 34.31 -2.66
CA THR A 316 -28.95 35.19 -2.09
C THR A 316 -29.31 34.82 -0.66
N GLY A 317 -28.77 33.67 -0.11
CA GLY A 317 -29.12 33.14 1.19
C GLY A 317 -30.32 32.17 1.17
N VAL A 318 -31.02 32.09 0.06
CA VAL A 318 -32.05 31.10 -0.17
C VAL A 318 -31.66 30.22 -1.36
N VAL A 319 -31.80 28.88 -1.23
CA VAL A 319 -31.34 27.89 -2.20
C VAL A 319 -32.51 27.09 -2.70
N MET A 320 -32.47 26.75 -3.98
CA MET A 320 -33.37 25.82 -4.62
C MET A 320 -32.88 24.39 -4.37
N VAL A 321 -33.75 23.56 -3.78
CA VAL A 321 -33.50 22.11 -3.60
C VAL A 321 -34.05 21.37 -4.81
N CYS A 322 -33.14 20.77 -5.56
CA CYS A 322 -33.51 19.93 -6.71
C CYS A 322 -33.22 18.46 -6.38
N THR A 323 -33.96 17.54 -6.93
CA THR A 323 -33.74 16.11 -6.66
C THR A 323 -33.08 15.45 -7.87
N PHE A 324 -31.71 15.44 -8.03
CA PHE A 324 -30.75 15.97 -7.04
C PHE A 324 -29.68 16.79 -7.74
N GLY A 325 -29.33 17.94 -7.18
CA GLY A 325 -28.31 18.84 -7.74
C GLY A 325 -26.92 18.61 -7.15
N ASP A 326 -26.86 18.44 -5.84
CA ASP A 326 -25.64 18.12 -5.09
C ASP A 326 -25.96 17.29 -3.82
N LEU A 327 -24.92 17.01 -3.02
CA LEU A 327 -25.07 16.22 -1.78
C LEU A 327 -25.86 16.95 -0.68
N SER A 328 -25.88 18.28 -0.71
CA SER A 328 -26.69 19.09 0.23
C SER A 328 -28.17 18.89 -0.06
N ASP A 329 -28.55 18.83 -1.34
CA ASP A 329 -29.91 18.52 -1.77
C ASP A 329 -30.39 17.17 -1.23
N VAL A 330 -29.51 16.15 -1.25
CA VAL A 330 -29.83 14.82 -0.71
C VAL A 330 -30.04 14.87 0.81
N THR A 331 -29.27 15.71 1.52
CA THR A 331 -29.43 15.88 2.96
C THR A 331 -30.76 16.56 3.27
N TRP A 332 -31.08 17.68 2.62
CA TRP A 332 -32.35 18.40 2.80
C TRP A 332 -33.54 17.56 2.38
N TRP A 333 -33.47 16.86 1.26
CA TRP A 333 -34.52 15.94 0.80
C TRP A 333 -34.88 14.91 1.90
N ARG A 334 -33.89 14.32 2.52
CA ARG A 334 -34.10 13.32 3.58
C ARG A 334 -34.60 13.96 4.88
N ASP A 335 -33.95 15.04 5.33
CA ASP A 335 -34.21 15.65 6.65
C ASP A 335 -35.58 16.40 6.69
N LEU A 336 -36.06 16.83 5.53
CA LEU A 336 -37.35 17.55 5.35
C LEU A 336 -38.44 16.69 4.72
N ASP A 337 -38.16 15.40 4.46
CA ASP A 337 -39.09 14.43 3.84
C ASP A 337 -39.70 14.99 2.54
N LEU A 338 -38.84 15.49 1.63
CA LEU A 338 -39.30 16.14 0.38
C LEU A 338 -39.67 15.13 -0.70
N ASP A 339 -40.56 15.52 -1.60
CA ASP A 339 -40.88 14.76 -2.79
C ASP A 339 -39.66 14.54 -3.70
N THR A 340 -39.72 13.50 -4.54
CA THR A 340 -38.69 13.22 -5.53
C THR A 340 -39.16 13.54 -6.95
N ARG A 341 -38.43 14.40 -7.68
CA ARG A 341 -38.65 14.72 -9.09
C ARG A 341 -37.39 14.44 -9.89
N VAL A 342 -37.23 13.20 -10.37
CA VAL A 342 -36.05 12.80 -11.17
C VAL A 342 -36.14 13.43 -12.56
N VAL A 343 -35.06 14.09 -12.98
CA VAL A 343 -34.95 14.69 -14.33
C VAL A 343 -33.74 14.21 -15.11
N ILE A 344 -32.73 13.62 -14.43
CA ILE A 344 -31.51 13.10 -15.08
C ILE A 344 -31.56 11.58 -15.09
N GLY A 345 -31.39 10.99 -16.29
CA GLY A 345 -31.28 9.56 -16.50
C GLY A 345 -29.85 9.03 -16.28
N ARG A 346 -29.69 7.71 -16.22
CA ARG A 346 -28.40 7.03 -16.10
C ARG A 346 -27.44 7.29 -17.26
N ASP A 347 -27.96 7.75 -18.41
CA ASP A 347 -27.20 8.17 -19.59
C ASP A 347 -26.69 9.63 -19.52
N GLY A 348 -26.99 10.34 -18.42
CA GLY A 348 -26.65 11.74 -18.20
C GLY A 348 -27.44 12.72 -19.09
N ARG A 349 -28.62 12.30 -19.54
CA ARG A 349 -29.54 13.14 -20.29
C ARG A 349 -30.77 13.42 -19.46
N LEU A 350 -31.45 14.53 -19.77
CA LEU A 350 -32.76 14.78 -19.19
C LEU A 350 -33.75 13.74 -19.71
N LEU A 351 -34.59 13.24 -18.82
CA LEU A 351 -35.62 12.26 -19.15
C LEU A 351 -36.55 12.84 -20.24
N VAL A 352 -37.08 11.96 -21.10
CA VAL A 352 -37.99 12.37 -22.17
C VAL A 352 -39.34 12.79 -21.58
N GLU A 353 -39.82 12.04 -20.57
CA GLU A 353 -41.06 12.35 -19.86
C GLU A 353 -40.83 13.42 -18.79
N PRO A 354 -41.63 14.44 -18.69
CA PRO A 354 -41.55 15.44 -17.63
C PRO A 354 -41.85 14.80 -16.27
N PRO A 355 -41.16 15.23 -15.18
CA PRO A 355 -41.55 14.76 -13.85
C PRO A 355 -42.99 15.19 -13.47
N ALA A 356 -43.58 14.45 -12.52
CA ALA A 356 -44.92 14.70 -12.06
C ALA A 356 -45.12 16.17 -11.61
N GLY A 357 -46.18 16.81 -12.10
CA GLY A 357 -46.50 18.20 -11.79
C GLY A 357 -45.73 19.25 -12.60
N VAL A 358 -44.86 18.83 -13.52
CA VAL A 358 -44.14 19.77 -14.44
C VAL A 358 -44.84 19.81 -15.79
N PRO A 359 -45.22 21.02 -16.31
CA PRO A 359 -45.87 21.14 -17.60
C PRO A 359 -45.04 20.59 -18.76
N ALA A 360 -45.66 19.77 -19.62
CA ALA A 360 -44.99 19.12 -20.74
C ALA A 360 -44.44 20.10 -21.80
N GLN A 361 -45.14 21.17 -22.08
CA GLN A 361 -44.77 22.11 -23.13
C GLN A 361 -43.43 22.81 -22.88
N PRO A 362 -43.16 23.48 -21.77
CA PRO A 362 -41.85 24.10 -21.55
C PRO A 362 -40.76 23.03 -21.35
N TYR A 363 -41.10 21.81 -20.84
CA TYR A 363 -40.14 20.73 -20.62
C TYR A 363 -39.68 20.06 -21.93
N ALA A 364 -40.54 20.03 -22.96
CA ALA A 364 -40.22 19.35 -24.23
C ALA A 364 -38.94 19.89 -24.91
N ALA A 365 -38.61 21.17 -24.70
CA ALA A 365 -37.38 21.76 -25.21
C ALA A 365 -36.10 21.19 -24.52
N LEU A 366 -36.22 20.62 -23.32
CA LEU A 366 -35.13 20.07 -22.53
C LEU A 366 -35.01 18.54 -22.66
N ALA A 367 -36.11 17.88 -23.02
CA ALA A 367 -36.26 16.43 -23.06
C ALA A 367 -35.17 15.78 -23.93
N GLY A 368 -34.51 14.73 -23.41
CA GLY A 368 -33.45 13.99 -24.10
C GLY A 368 -32.14 14.73 -24.33
N GLN A 369 -32.04 16.01 -23.92
CA GLN A 369 -30.79 16.77 -24.04
C GLN A 369 -29.73 16.32 -23.00
N THR A 370 -28.45 16.50 -23.32
CA THR A 370 -27.40 16.42 -22.31
C THR A 370 -27.53 17.54 -21.29
N VAL A 371 -27.06 17.35 -20.07
CA VAL A 371 -27.07 18.37 -19.00
C VAL A 371 -26.56 19.73 -19.50
N ASN A 372 -25.46 19.76 -20.23
CA ASN A 372 -24.90 21.01 -20.80
C ASN A 372 -25.77 21.60 -21.92
N GLY A 373 -26.44 20.78 -22.72
CA GLY A 373 -27.40 21.23 -23.74
C GLY A 373 -28.58 21.86 -23.08
N ALA A 374 -29.23 21.16 -22.15
CA ALA A 374 -30.36 21.64 -21.38
C ALA A 374 -30.05 22.91 -20.58
N ARG A 375 -28.84 23.04 -20.02
CA ARG A 375 -28.43 24.30 -19.34
C ARG A 375 -28.44 25.49 -20.27
N ARG A 376 -27.93 25.39 -21.48
CA ARG A 376 -27.94 26.47 -22.46
C ARG A 376 -29.33 26.81 -22.89
N GLU A 377 -30.16 25.80 -23.14
CA GLU A 377 -31.52 25.97 -23.58
C GLU A 377 -32.39 26.69 -22.53
N ILE A 378 -32.34 26.20 -21.28
CA ILE A 378 -33.17 26.77 -20.21
C ILE A 378 -32.76 28.22 -19.87
N VAL A 379 -31.45 28.55 -19.96
CA VAL A 379 -31.00 29.92 -19.75
C VAL A 379 -31.60 30.86 -20.80
N GLY A 380 -31.65 30.44 -22.06
CA GLY A 380 -32.35 31.19 -23.12
C GLY A 380 -33.85 31.37 -22.82
N MET A 381 -34.53 30.24 -22.50
CA MET A 381 -35.95 30.30 -22.15
C MET A 381 -36.26 31.21 -20.95
N LEU A 382 -35.40 31.18 -19.92
CA LEU A 382 -35.54 32.01 -18.73
C LEU A 382 -35.32 33.50 -19.05
N ALA A 383 -34.38 33.82 -19.94
CA ALA A 383 -34.17 35.21 -20.40
C ALA A 383 -35.38 35.72 -21.17
N ASP A 384 -35.89 34.95 -22.12
CA ASP A 384 -37.07 35.33 -22.94
C ASP A 384 -38.32 35.49 -22.09
N ALA A 385 -38.51 34.66 -21.05
CA ALA A 385 -39.62 34.73 -20.12
C ALA A 385 -39.46 35.74 -18.98
N GLY A 386 -38.31 36.44 -18.90
CA GLY A 386 -38.01 37.39 -17.81
C GLY A 386 -37.77 36.73 -16.45
N GLY A 387 -37.55 35.44 -16.44
CA GLY A 387 -37.22 34.65 -15.25
C GLY A 387 -35.73 34.68 -14.84
N LEU A 388 -34.86 35.18 -15.75
CA LEU A 388 -33.42 35.40 -15.48
C LEU A 388 -33.20 36.88 -15.11
N VAL A 389 -32.44 37.13 -14.03
CA VAL A 389 -32.16 38.49 -13.53
C VAL A 389 -30.67 38.81 -13.69
N GLY A 390 -30.37 39.73 -14.61
CA GLY A 390 -29.00 40.13 -14.92
C GLY A 390 -28.20 39.11 -15.71
N GLU A 391 -26.94 39.40 -15.94
CA GLU A 391 -26.02 38.51 -16.63
C GLU A 391 -25.50 37.41 -15.70
N PRO A 392 -25.20 36.18 -16.21
CA PRO A 392 -24.59 35.11 -15.45
C PRO A 392 -23.24 35.54 -14.87
N ARG A 393 -23.01 35.32 -13.56
CA ARG A 393 -21.83 35.69 -12.83
C ARG A 393 -20.80 34.55 -12.85
N PRO A 394 -19.63 34.70 -13.52
CA PRO A 394 -18.61 33.66 -13.53
C PRO A 394 -18.09 33.33 -12.13
N ILE A 395 -17.89 32.02 -11.87
CA ILE A 395 -17.26 31.48 -10.66
C ILE A 395 -16.34 30.33 -11.01
N THR A 396 -15.43 30.02 -10.09
CA THR A 396 -14.73 28.72 -10.05
C THR A 396 -15.14 28.02 -8.76
N HIS A 397 -15.55 26.78 -8.87
CA HIS A 397 -16.02 26.04 -7.70
C HIS A 397 -15.64 24.55 -7.80
N PRO A 398 -15.50 23.83 -6.66
CA PRO A 398 -15.24 22.40 -6.66
C PRO A 398 -16.46 21.63 -7.18
N VAL A 399 -16.21 20.69 -8.06
CA VAL A 399 -17.19 19.78 -8.65
C VAL A 399 -16.75 18.35 -8.37
N LYS A 400 -17.69 17.47 -8.00
CA LYS A 400 -17.41 16.07 -7.72
C LYS A 400 -17.13 15.30 -9.01
N PHE A 401 -16.05 14.53 -8.99
CA PHE A 401 -15.65 13.59 -10.03
C PHE A 401 -15.43 12.20 -9.40
N TYR A 402 -15.60 11.18 -10.19
CA TYR A 402 -14.98 9.90 -9.92
C TYR A 402 -13.46 10.07 -10.11
N GLU A 403 -12.64 9.56 -9.20
CA GLU A 403 -11.18 9.73 -9.24
C GLU A 403 -10.55 9.27 -10.57
N ARG A 404 -11.19 8.32 -11.26
CA ARG A 404 -10.77 7.76 -12.55
C ARG A 404 -11.58 8.30 -13.73
N GLY A 405 -12.59 9.14 -13.47
CA GLY A 405 -13.50 9.70 -14.48
C GLY A 405 -13.05 11.05 -14.99
N ASP A 406 -13.47 11.37 -16.21
CA ASP A 406 -13.17 12.65 -16.87
C ASP A 406 -14.39 13.60 -16.91
N ARG A 407 -15.54 13.14 -16.44
CA ARG A 407 -16.80 13.90 -16.42
C ARG A 407 -17.24 14.17 -14.99
N PRO A 408 -17.92 15.30 -14.75
CA PRO A 408 -18.60 15.52 -13.49
C PRO A 408 -19.60 14.39 -13.20
N LEU A 409 -19.72 14.03 -11.92
CA LEU A 409 -20.73 13.08 -11.48
C LEU A 409 -22.11 13.73 -11.50
N GLU A 410 -23.11 12.94 -11.85
CA GLU A 410 -24.52 13.27 -11.67
C GLU A 410 -25.10 12.50 -10.48
N ILE A 411 -26.22 12.93 -9.94
CA ILE A 411 -26.96 12.18 -8.93
C ILE A 411 -28.21 11.62 -9.60
N VAL A 412 -28.33 10.29 -9.60
CA VAL A 412 -29.46 9.58 -10.18
C VAL A 412 -30.15 8.69 -9.14
N SER A 413 -31.44 8.51 -9.21
CA SER A 413 -32.14 7.53 -8.37
C SER A 413 -31.90 6.13 -8.92
N THR A 414 -31.23 5.29 -8.15
CA THR A 414 -30.95 3.90 -8.53
C THR A 414 -31.04 2.99 -7.33
N ARG A 415 -31.42 1.75 -7.60
CA ARG A 415 -31.38 0.68 -6.60
C ARG A 415 -29.95 0.17 -6.48
N GLN A 416 -29.41 0.19 -5.23
CA GLN A 416 -28.03 -0.17 -4.94
C GLN A 416 -27.94 -0.98 -3.66
N TRP A 417 -26.87 -1.77 -3.53
CA TRP A 417 -26.51 -2.47 -2.31
C TRP A 417 -25.59 -1.62 -1.45
N TYR A 418 -25.88 -1.60 -0.16
CA TYR A 418 -25.12 -0.87 0.86
C TYR A 418 -24.69 -1.82 1.96
N LEU A 419 -23.50 -1.58 2.52
CA LEU A 419 -23.02 -2.19 3.76
C LEU A 419 -22.91 -1.11 4.82
N ARG A 420 -23.44 -1.36 6.02
CA ARG A 420 -23.32 -0.44 7.15
C ARG A 420 -21.85 -0.22 7.50
N ASN A 421 -21.47 1.01 7.69
CA ASN A 421 -20.09 1.40 8.04
C ASN A 421 -20.02 2.56 9.06
N GLY A 422 -21.14 2.87 9.70
CA GLY A 422 -21.27 4.00 10.61
C GLY A 422 -21.61 5.34 9.92
N GLY A 423 -21.83 5.34 8.60
CA GLY A 423 -22.22 6.56 7.88
C GLY A 423 -23.60 7.07 8.29
N ARG A 424 -24.50 6.15 8.67
CA ARG A 424 -25.87 6.45 9.13
C ARG A 424 -26.14 6.08 10.58
N ASP A 425 -25.21 5.36 11.21
CA ASP A 425 -25.34 4.82 12.56
C ASP A 425 -24.22 5.43 13.44
N ALA A 426 -24.60 6.30 14.35
CA ALA A 426 -23.68 7.03 15.22
C ALA A 426 -22.97 6.10 16.24
N ASP A 427 -23.66 5.06 16.71
CA ASP A 427 -23.10 4.12 17.70
C ASP A 427 -22.08 3.21 17.02
N LEU A 428 -22.37 2.72 15.81
CA LEU A 428 -21.42 1.97 14.99
C LEU A 428 -20.21 2.85 14.64
N ARG A 429 -20.43 4.12 14.26
CA ARG A 429 -19.35 5.08 14.01
C ARG A 429 -18.44 5.25 15.19
N ALA A 430 -19.00 5.45 16.40
CA ALA A 430 -18.22 5.57 17.63
C ALA A 430 -17.41 4.29 17.90
N THR A 431 -18.02 3.13 17.67
CA THR A 431 -17.35 1.83 17.80
C THR A 431 -16.19 1.69 16.83
N LEU A 432 -16.36 2.05 15.57
CA LEU A 432 -15.30 1.98 14.54
C LEU A 432 -14.15 2.96 14.84
N LEU A 433 -14.45 4.17 15.36
CA LEU A 433 -13.43 5.09 15.85
C LEU A 433 -12.64 4.50 17.03
N ALA A 434 -13.31 3.82 17.96
CA ALA A 434 -12.64 3.13 19.06
C ALA A 434 -11.73 2.00 18.56
N ARG A 435 -12.20 1.19 17.58
CA ARG A 435 -11.36 0.16 16.92
C ARG A 435 -10.09 0.74 16.30
N GLY A 436 -10.18 1.90 15.62
CA GLY A 436 -9.00 2.61 15.12
C GLY A 436 -8.02 3.02 16.22
N GLY A 437 -8.53 3.25 17.46
CA GLY A 437 -7.72 3.55 18.65
C GLY A 437 -6.98 2.34 19.23
N GLU A 438 -7.45 1.13 18.98
CA GLU A 438 -6.82 -0.12 19.44
C GLU A 438 -5.63 -0.52 18.53
N LEU A 439 -5.55 -0.01 17.29
CA LEU A 439 -4.45 -0.29 16.36
C LEU A 439 -3.17 0.45 16.75
N HIS A 440 -2.04 -0.22 16.60
CA HIS A 440 -0.73 0.42 16.68
C HIS A 440 -0.37 1.06 15.34
N TRP A 441 -0.32 2.38 15.28
CA TRP A 441 -0.07 3.17 14.07
C TRP A 441 1.40 3.59 13.96
N VAL A 442 2.02 3.28 12.82
CA VAL A 442 3.38 3.71 12.49
C VAL A 442 3.40 4.47 11.16
N PRO A 443 3.65 5.78 11.19
CA PRO A 443 3.78 6.66 12.37
C PRO A 443 2.42 6.99 13.03
N ALA A 444 2.43 7.28 14.31
CA ALA A 444 1.23 7.47 15.13
C ALA A 444 0.26 8.54 14.60
N HIS A 445 0.78 9.61 13.95
CA HIS A 445 -0.05 10.70 13.43
C HIS A 445 -0.98 10.27 12.27
N MET A 446 -0.70 9.15 11.61
CA MET A 446 -1.54 8.65 10.51
C MET A 446 -2.93 8.21 10.98
N LYS A 447 -3.10 7.93 12.28
CA LYS A 447 -4.41 7.69 12.89
C LYS A 447 -5.41 8.83 12.60
N HIS A 448 -4.95 10.08 12.55
CA HIS A 448 -5.85 11.21 12.24
C HIS A 448 -6.52 11.12 10.87
N ARG A 449 -5.88 10.46 9.90
CA ARG A 449 -6.52 10.23 8.58
C ARG A 449 -7.68 9.26 8.69
N TYR A 450 -7.53 8.22 9.50
CA TYR A 450 -8.60 7.27 9.81
C TYR A 450 -9.75 7.97 10.57
N ASP A 451 -9.42 8.70 11.65
CA ASP A 451 -10.41 9.39 12.46
C ASP A 451 -11.21 10.41 11.63
N ASN A 452 -10.52 11.20 10.80
CA ASN A 452 -11.16 12.17 9.92
C ASN A 452 -12.06 11.49 8.87
N TRP A 453 -11.64 10.36 8.33
CA TRP A 453 -12.44 9.61 7.37
C TRP A 453 -13.71 9.07 8.01
N VAL A 454 -13.58 8.35 9.14
CA VAL A 454 -14.73 7.76 9.83
C VAL A 454 -15.67 8.83 10.36
N GLY A 455 -15.12 9.92 10.92
CA GLY A 455 -15.90 11.08 11.39
C GLY A 455 -16.63 11.83 10.27
N GLY A 456 -16.08 11.82 9.04
CA GLY A 456 -16.61 12.48 7.87
C GLY A 456 -17.53 11.62 6.99
N LEU A 457 -17.89 10.42 7.41
CA LEU A 457 -18.82 9.56 6.66
C LEU A 457 -20.22 10.20 6.62
N THR A 458 -20.80 10.31 5.43
CA THR A 458 -22.13 10.91 5.18
C THR A 458 -23.20 9.86 4.84
N GLY A 459 -22.80 8.61 4.55
CA GLY A 459 -23.67 7.51 4.19
C GLY A 459 -23.00 6.16 4.37
N ASP A 460 -23.77 5.09 4.26
CA ASP A 460 -23.22 3.73 4.31
C ASP A 460 -22.45 3.39 3.03
N TRP A 461 -21.62 2.40 3.10
CA TRP A 461 -20.75 1.99 2.00
C TRP A 461 -21.55 1.37 0.86
N LEU A 462 -21.56 2.02 -0.29
CA LEU A 462 -22.17 1.54 -1.52
C LEU A 462 -21.28 0.46 -2.12
N VAL A 463 -21.73 -0.79 -2.11
CA VAL A 463 -20.94 -1.98 -2.49
C VAL A 463 -21.30 -2.58 -3.84
N SER A 464 -22.35 -2.13 -4.52
CA SER A 464 -22.70 -2.61 -5.86
C SER A 464 -22.11 -1.74 -6.98
N ARG A 465 -21.69 -2.38 -8.06
CA ARG A 465 -21.17 -1.74 -9.27
C ARG A 465 -21.83 -2.34 -10.51
N GLN A 466 -22.20 -1.50 -11.45
CA GLN A 466 -22.77 -1.91 -12.74
C GLN A 466 -21.62 -2.24 -13.70
N ARG A 467 -20.95 -3.36 -13.40
CA ARG A 467 -19.80 -3.88 -14.14
C ARG A 467 -20.04 -5.32 -14.55
N PHE A 468 -19.18 -5.82 -15.44
CA PHE A 468 -19.30 -7.17 -16.00
C PHE A 468 -18.27 -8.13 -15.43
N PHE A 469 -17.09 -7.62 -15.08
CA PHE A 469 -15.97 -8.38 -14.54
C PHE A 469 -15.74 -8.03 -13.08
N GLY A 470 -16.00 -8.99 -12.20
CA GLY A 470 -15.92 -8.82 -10.76
C GLY A 470 -16.57 -9.98 -10.03
N VAL A 471 -16.73 -9.85 -8.71
CA VAL A 471 -17.46 -10.83 -7.90
C VAL A 471 -18.97 -10.51 -7.97
N PRO A 472 -19.81 -11.39 -8.54
CA PRO A 472 -21.24 -11.12 -8.65
C PRO A 472 -21.91 -10.99 -7.28
N VAL A 473 -22.89 -10.09 -7.18
CA VAL A 473 -23.78 -10.02 -6.01
C VAL A 473 -24.62 -11.30 -5.99
N PRO A 474 -24.53 -12.17 -4.95
CA PRO A 474 -25.03 -13.52 -5.00
C PRO A 474 -26.53 -13.63 -4.63
N VAL A 475 -27.39 -12.89 -5.34
CA VAL A 475 -28.83 -12.90 -5.07
C VAL A 475 -29.65 -12.93 -6.35
N TRP A 476 -30.89 -13.41 -6.21
CA TRP A 476 -31.93 -13.40 -7.25
C TRP A 476 -33.24 -12.83 -6.68
N TYR A 477 -34.17 -12.50 -7.57
CA TYR A 477 -35.49 -11.98 -7.21
C TYR A 477 -36.57 -12.80 -7.89
N ARG A 478 -37.63 -13.09 -7.16
CA ARG A 478 -38.82 -13.71 -7.72
C ARG A 478 -39.56 -12.74 -8.61
N LEU A 479 -40.04 -13.22 -9.71
CA LEU A 479 -40.97 -12.46 -10.55
C LEU A 479 -42.41 -12.85 -10.18
N ASP A 480 -43.25 -11.83 -10.03
CA ASP A 480 -44.69 -12.07 -9.86
C ASP A 480 -45.36 -12.53 -11.17
N ASN A 481 -46.66 -12.70 -11.13
CA ASN A 481 -47.45 -13.12 -12.32
C ASN A 481 -47.48 -12.09 -13.44
N THR A 482 -47.06 -10.85 -13.19
CA THR A 482 -46.93 -9.77 -14.18
C THR A 482 -45.54 -9.65 -14.71
N GLY A 483 -44.55 -10.32 -14.08
CA GLY A 483 -43.15 -10.26 -14.41
C GLY A 483 -42.39 -9.19 -13.62
N GLU A 484 -42.99 -8.55 -12.59
CA GLU A 484 -42.34 -7.59 -11.73
C GLU A 484 -41.52 -8.26 -10.64
N PRO A 485 -40.25 -7.81 -10.37
CA PRO A 485 -39.41 -8.41 -9.36
C PRO A 485 -39.80 -8.01 -7.93
N ASP A 486 -39.82 -9.00 -7.03
CA ASP A 486 -39.90 -8.76 -5.58
C ASP A 486 -38.55 -8.35 -5.01
N TRP A 487 -38.25 -7.07 -5.03
CA TRP A 487 -37.03 -6.49 -4.52
C TRP A 487 -36.88 -6.58 -2.98
N SER A 488 -37.99 -6.80 -2.28
CA SER A 488 -38.01 -6.79 -0.82
C SER A 488 -37.52 -8.10 -0.22
N HIS A 489 -37.55 -9.19 -0.98
CA HIS A 489 -37.23 -10.55 -0.52
C HIS A 489 -36.24 -11.23 -1.48
N PRO A 490 -34.95 -10.79 -1.47
CA PRO A 490 -33.96 -11.43 -2.32
C PRO A 490 -33.75 -12.90 -1.94
N LEU A 491 -33.60 -13.75 -2.95
CA LEU A 491 -33.25 -15.16 -2.78
C LEU A 491 -31.73 -15.29 -2.66
N THR A 492 -31.26 -15.94 -1.59
CA THR A 492 -29.86 -16.18 -1.34
C THR A 492 -29.48 -17.65 -1.58
N PRO A 493 -28.28 -17.96 -2.05
CA PRO A 493 -27.80 -19.35 -2.16
C PRO A 493 -27.47 -19.93 -0.79
N ASP A 494 -27.41 -21.25 -0.71
CA ASP A 494 -26.71 -21.96 0.36
C ASP A 494 -25.23 -21.70 0.26
N GLU A 495 -24.53 -21.55 1.40
CA GLU A 495 -23.08 -21.28 1.41
C GLU A 495 -22.26 -22.37 0.72
N SER A 496 -22.75 -23.61 0.67
CA SER A 496 -22.10 -24.74 0.01
C SER A 496 -22.14 -24.65 -1.53
N ALA A 497 -23.06 -23.84 -2.09
CA ALA A 497 -23.17 -23.60 -3.53
C ALA A 497 -22.21 -22.51 -4.04
N LEU A 498 -21.60 -21.75 -3.14
CA LEU A 498 -20.70 -20.64 -3.50
C LEU A 498 -19.39 -21.12 -4.17
N PRO A 499 -18.84 -20.39 -5.14
CA PRO A 499 -19.34 -19.13 -5.68
C PRO A 499 -20.42 -19.33 -6.75
N VAL A 500 -21.33 -18.35 -6.87
CA VAL A 500 -22.40 -18.30 -7.87
C VAL A 500 -22.33 -17.04 -8.74
N ASP A 501 -22.87 -17.10 -9.95
CA ASP A 501 -23.12 -15.93 -10.79
C ASP A 501 -24.62 -15.87 -11.15
N PRO A 502 -25.41 -15.02 -10.48
CA PRO A 502 -26.85 -14.92 -10.74
C PRO A 502 -27.23 -14.57 -12.18
N SER A 503 -26.30 -14.00 -12.95
CA SER A 503 -26.51 -13.72 -14.37
C SER A 503 -26.54 -14.99 -15.24
N SER A 504 -25.93 -16.09 -14.79
CA SER A 504 -25.82 -17.36 -15.51
C SER A 504 -26.32 -18.57 -14.76
N ASP A 505 -26.38 -18.51 -13.42
CA ASP A 505 -26.84 -19.64 -12.58
C ASP A 505 -28.31 -19.48 -12.22
N PRO A 506 -29.11 -20.58 -12.17
CA PRO A 506 -30.48 -20.50 -11.74
C PRO A 506 -30.65 -20.17 -10.27
N ALA A 507 -31.74 -19.51 -9.92
CA ALA A 507 -32.07 -19.23 -8.53
C ALA A 507 -32.37 -20.55 -7.76
N PRO A 508 -32.10 -20.61 -6.45
CA PRO A 508 -32.41 -21.75 -5.62
C PRO A 508 -33.88 -22.13 -5.74
N GLY A 509 -34.13 -23.39 -6.12
CA GLY A 509 -35.49 -23.93 -6.32
C GLY A 509 -36.15 -23.61 -7.67
N TYR A 510 -35.41 -23.01 -8.61
CA TYR A 510 -35.89 -22.71 -9.95
C TYR A 510 -35.05 -23.44 -11.02
N ASP A 511 -35.70 -23.61 -12.21
CA ASP A 511 -35.03 -24.09 -13.42
C ASP A 511 -34.63 -22.89 -14.31
N GLU A 512 -33.51 -22.98 -15.04
CA GLU A 512 -33.03 -21.89 -15.92
C GLU A 512 -34.09 -21.47 -16.97
N SER A 513 -34.95 -22.36 -17.39
CA SER A 513 -36.05 -22.05 -18.31
C SER A 513 -37.08 -21.05 -17.76
N GLN A 514 -37.08 -20.80 -16.46
CA GLN A 514 -37.95 -19.85 -15.76
C GLN A 514 -37.37 -18.44 -15.65
N ARG A 515 -36.12 -18.26 -16.04
CA ARG A 515 -35.45 -16.96 -16.02
C ARG A 515 -36.16 -15.92 -16.88
N GLY A 516 -36.48 -14.75 -16.30
CA GLY A 516 -37.11 -13.63 -16.96
C GLY A 516 -38.57 -13.86 -17.34
N ARG A 517 -39.23 -14.91 -16.78
CA ARG A 517 -40.64 -15.21 -17.06
C ARG A 517 -41.52 -14.89 -15.85
N PRO A 518 -42.77 -14.47 -16.06
CA PRO A 518 -43.75 -14.34 -14.98
C PRO A 518 -43.81 -15.58 -14.12
N GLY A 519 -43.77 -15.44 -12.79
CA GLY A 519 -43.71 -16.54 -11.82
C GLY A 519 -42.35 -17.23 -11.73
N GLY A 520 -41.35 -16.75 -12.46
CA GLY A 520 -39.98 -17.23 -12.42
C GLY A 520 -39.08 -16.35 -11.58
N PHE A 521 -37.86 -16.04 -12.09
CA PHE A 521 -36.86 -15.27 -11.38
C PHE A 521 -35.99 -14.42 -12.32
N ILE A 522 -35.31 -13.42 -11.74
CA ILE A 522 -34.14 -12.73 -12.34
C ILE A 522 -32.97 -12.75 -11.38
N GLY A 523 -31.75 -12.76 -11.91
CA GLY A 523 -30.55 -12.56 -11.11
C GLY A 523 -30.19 -11.07 -10.93
N ASP A 524 -29.54 -10.74 -9.82
CA ASP A 524 -28.94 -9.42 -9.65
C ASP A 524 -27.84 -9.24 -10.72
N PRO A 525 -27.85 -8.15 -11.50
CA PRO A 525 -26.90 -7.95 -12.59
C PRO A 525 -25.55 -7.35 -12.12
N ASP A 526 -25.50 -6.86 -10.88
CA ASP A 526 -24.37 -6.09 -10.38
C ASP A 526 -23.25 -7.00 -9.86
N VAL A 527 -22.05 -6.44 -9.82
CA VAL A 527 -20.91 -7.03 -9.13
C VAL A 527 -20.58 -6.23 -7.88
N LEU A 528 -19.91 -6.87 -6.93
CA LEU A 528 -19.40 -6.20 -5.74
C LEU A 528 -18.26 -5.25 -6.11
N ASP A 529 -18.17 -4.14 -5.40
CA ASP A 529 -17.01 -3.24 -5.40
C ASP A 529 -15.72 -4.03 -5.16
N THR A 530 -14.63 -3.65 -5.81
CA THR A 530 -13.33 -4.31 -5.63
C THR A 530 -12.91 -4.30 -4.15
N TRP A 531 -13.18 -3.21 -3.43
CA TRP A 531 -12.88 -3.11 -2.00
C TRP A 531 -13.70 -4.06 -1.15
N ALA A 532 -14.89 -4.45 -1.57
CA ALA A 532 -15.72 -5.45 -0.87
C ALA A 532 -15.07 -6.85 -0.86
N THR A 533 -14.24 -7.16 -1.85
CA THR A 533 -13.43 -8.38 -1.89
C THR A 533 -12.05 -8.17 -1.26
N SER A 534 -11.33 -7.11 -1.64
CA SER A 534 -9.98 -6.82 -1.13
C SER A 534 -9.96 -6.56 0.38
N SER A 535 -11.07 -6.08 0.97
CA SER A 535 -11.22 -5.94 2.42
C SER A 535 -11.27 -7.27 3.19
N LEU A 536 -11.34 -8.40 2.49
CA LEU A 536 -11.36 -9.75 3.07
C LEU A 536 -10.04 -10.50 2.87
N THR A 537 -8.95 -9.79 2.54
CA THR A 537 -7.64 -10.44 2.33
C THR A 537 -7.20 -11.34 3.48
N PRO A 538 -7.36 -10.99 4.78
CA PRO A 538 -7.01 -11.90 5.87
C PRO A 538 -7.80 -13.20 5.85
N GLN A 539 -9.08 -13.15 5.47
CA GLN A 539 -9.95 -14.32 5.37
C GLN A 539 -9.62 -15.17 4.13
N ILE A 540 -9.32 -14.51 3.00
CA ILE A 540 -9.00 -15.18 1.74
C ILE A 540 -7.72 -15.98 1.88
N VAL A 541 -6.62 -15.33 2.33
CA VAL A 541 -5.31 -15.99 2.42
C VAL A 541 -5.23 -16.96 3.60
N GLY A 542 -6.01 -16.70 4.66
CA GLY A 542 -6.07 -17.54 5.86
C GLY A 542 -6.93 -18.77 5.72
N GLY A 543 -7.66 -18.93 4.61
CA GLY A 543 -8.54 -20.07 4.41
C GLY A 543 -9.74 -20.07 5.35
N TRP A 544 -10.32 -18.89 5.64
CA TRP A 544 -11.51 -18.77 6.46
C TRP A 544 -12.61 -19.73 5.99
N GLU A 545 -13.14 -20.54 6.91
CA GLU A 545 -14.13 -21.62 6.68
C GLU A 545 -13.64 -22.79 5.80
N THR A 546 -12.46 -22.73 5.21
CA THR A 546 -11.90 -23.81 4.38
C THR A 546 -10.69 -24.48 5.02
N ASP A 547 -9.94 -23.75 5.84
CA ASP A 547 -8.77 -24.21 6.59
C ASP A 547 -8.75 -23.57 7.98
N PRO A 548 -9.62 -24.01 8.90
CA PRO A 548 -9.73 -23.38 10.23
C PRO A 548 -8.44 -23.44 11.05
N GLU A 549 -7.59 -24.42 10.78
CA GLU A 549 -6.31 -24.56 11.47
C GLU A 549 -5.32 -23.45 11.03
N LEU A 550 -5.21 -23.19 9.73
CA LEU A 550 -4.40 -22.07 9.23
C LEU A 550 -4.96 -20.75 9.73
N PHE A 551 -6.28 -20.55 9.60
CA PHE A 551 -6.92 -19.30 10.01
C PHE A 551 -6.64 -18.99 11.48
N ALA A 552 -6.75 -19.97 12.37
CA ALA A 552 -6.45 -19.81 13.80
C ALA A 552 -4.96 -19.51 14.07
N GLN A 553 -4.04 -19.87 13.15
CA GLN A 553 -2.61 -19.59 13.30
C GLN A 553 -2.26 -18.15 12.93
N ILE A 554 -2.94 -17.56 11.92
CA ILE A 554 -2.54 -16.30 11.32
C ILE A 554 -3.47 -15.13 11.65
N PHE A 555 -4.73 -15.42 12.02
CA PHE A 555 -5.72 -14.37 12.29
C PHE A 555 -5.95 -14.18 13.81
N PRO A 556 -5.98 -12.93 14.30
CA PRO A 556 -5.62 -11.67 13.63
C PRO A 556 -4.16 -11.65 13.18
N MET A 557 -3.85 -10.95 12.08
CA MET A 557 -2.48 -10.85 11.57
C MET A 557 -1.60 -9.92 12.41
N ASP A 558 -0.27 -9.93 12.20
CA ASP A 558 0.63 -9.04 12.91
C ASP A 558 0.73 -7.68 12.26
N LEU A 559 0.88 -7.66 10.95
CA LEU A 559 1.26 -6.47 10.20
C LEU A 559 0.32 -6.19 9.02
N ARG A 560 -0.15 -4.94 8.95
CA ARG A 560 -0.87 -4.37 7.80
C ARG A 560 -0.04 -3.22 7.22
N PRO A 561 0.85 -3.48 6.26
CA PRO A 561 1.62 -2.44 5.58
C PRO A 561 0.84 -1.91 4.39
N GLN A 562 0.81 -0.59 4.21
CA GLN A 562 0.11 0.01 3.06
C GLN A 562 0.51 1.47 2.80
N GLY A 563 0.12 2.00 1.62
CA GLY A 563 0.12 3.42 1.36
C GLY A 563 -0.97 4.17 2.15
N GLN A 564 -0.72 5.43 2.45
CA GLN A 564 -1.65 6.27 3.21
C GLN A 564 -2.96 6.56 2.47
N GLU A 565 -2.98 6.46 1.14
CA GLU A 565 -4.14 6.74 0.30
C GLU A 565 -5.27 5.72 0.45
N ILE A 566 -4.95 4.47 0.82
CA ILE A 566 -5.94 3.40 0.97
C ILE A 566 -6.38 3.17 2.43
N ILE A 567 -6.12 4.12 3.33
CA ILE A 567 -6.67 4.10 4.70
C ILE A 567 -8.20 4.16 4.64
N ARG A 568 -8.75 5.00 3.74
CA ARG A 568 -10.20 5.24 3.60
C ARG A 568 -10.95 4.09 2.92
N THR A 569 -10.24 3.17 2.30
CA THR A 569 -10.79 2.02 1.57
C THR A 569 -10.29 0.73 2.21
N TRP A 570 -9.20 0.13 1.71
CA TRP A 570 -8.73 -1.19 2.10
C TRP A 570 -8.60 -1.37 3.62
N LEU A 571 -8.00 -0.39 4.34
CA LEU A 571 -7.83 -0.49 5.79
C LEU A 571 -9.17 -0.40 6.51
N PHE A 572 -9.93 0.69 6.27
CA PHE A 572 -11.18 0.94 6.95
C PHE A 572 -12.21 -0.16 6.68
N ASP A 573 -12.37 -0.55 5.41
CA ASP A 573 -13.33 -1.57 5.01
C ASP A 573 -12.98 -2.94 5.61
N THR A 574 -11.68 -3.29 5.76
CA THR A 574 -11.27 -4.52 6.46
C THR A 574 -11.61 -4.47 7.95
N VAL A 575 -11.46 -3.30 8.62
CA VAL A 575 -11.88 -3.14 10.02
C VAL A 575 -13.38 -3.34 10.16
N VAL A 576 -14.20 -2.76 9.27
CA VAL A 576 -15.66 -2.95 9.24
C VAL A 576 -16.01 -4.42 9.09
N ARG A 577 -15.42 -5.09 8.08
CA ARG A 577 -15.70 -6.52 7.79
C ARG A 577 -15.33 -7.42 8.95
N SER A 578 -14.15 -7.19 9.55
CA SER A 578 -13.70 -7.97 10.70
C SER A 578 -14.52 -7.70 11.95
N HIS A 579 -14.95 -6.46 12.16
CA HIS A 579 -15.84 -6.11 13.26
C HIS A 579 -17.16 -6.87 13.18
N PHE A 580 -17.80 -6.92 12.02
CA PHE A 580 -19.06 -7.64 11.84
C PHE A 580 -18.92 -9.15 11.95
N GLU A 581 -17.88 -9.73 11.36
CA GLU A 581 -17.77 -11.19 11.28
C GLU A 581 -17.11 -11.79 12.52
N HIS A 582 -16.08 -11.14 13.06
CA HIS A 582 -15.25 -11.71 14.12
C HIS A 582 -15.32 -10.95 15.45
N GLY A 583 -15.84 -9.72 15.47
CA GLY A 583 -15.88 -8.86 16.66
C GLY A 583 -14.51 -8.38 17.14
N VAL A 584 -13.43 -8.60 16.38
CA VAL A 584 -12.05 -8.25 16.70
C VAL A 584 -11.39 -7.48 15.56
N LEU A 585 -10.26 -6.84 15.84
CA LEU A 585 -9.41 -6.24 14.80
C LEU A 585 -8.73 -7.33 13.98
N PRO A 586 -8.55 -7.12 12.66
CA PRO A 586 -7.95 -8.12 11.78
C PRO A 586 -6.42 -8.19 11.83
N TRP A 587 -5.75 -7.19 12.45
CA TRP A 587 -4.29 -7.12 12.66
C TRP A 587 -3.96 -6.23 13.86
N GLN A 588 -2.67 -6.20 14.24
CA GLN A 588 -2.16 -5.40 15.37
C GLN A 588 -1.46 -4.12 14.90
N ASP A 589 -0.43 -4.25 14.05
CA ASP A 589 0.42 -3.14 13.62
C ASP A 589 0.03 -2.64 12.23
N THR A 590 -0.13 -1.32 12.12
CA THR A 590 -0.42 -0.62 10.86
C THR A 590 0.77 0.25 10.49
N VAL A 591 1.52 -0.17 9.46
CA VAL A 591 2.71 0.56 9.01
C VAL A 591 2.43 1.24 7.68
N LEU A 592 2.47 2.58 7.68
CA LEU A 592 2.11 3.40 6.54
C LEU A 592 3.36 3.85 5.77
N SER A 593 3.32 3.76 4.44
CA SER A 593 4.29 4.40 3.57
C SER A 593 3.78 5.76 3.08
N GLY A 594 4.71 6.70 2.83
CA GLY A 594 4.42 7.98 2.16
C GLY A 594 4.31 7.83 0.64
N TRP A 595 4.12 8.94 -0.03
CA TRP A 595 4.11 9.00 -1.50
C TRP A 595 5.51 9.17 -2.07
N ILE A 596 5.68 8.69 -3.30
CA ILE A 596 6.85 9.04 -4.09
C ILE A 596 6.54 10.26 -4.94
N LEU A 597 7.38 11.26 -4.79
CA LEU A 597 7.30 12.53 -5.49
C LEU A 597 8.31 12.55 -6.64
N ASP A 598 8.01 13.29 -7.70
CA ASP A 598 8.97 13.58 -8.75
C ASP A 598 10.08 14.54 -8.24
N PRO A 599 11.15 14.81 -9.01
CA PRO A 599 12.20 15.73 -8.60
C PRO A 599 11.71 17.16 -8.30
N ASP A 600 10.54 17.55 -8.80
CA ASP A 600 9.90 18.84 -8.52
C ASP A 600 8.99 18.78 -7.29
N HIS A 601 9.05 17.73 -6.48
CA HIS A 601 8.22 17.48 -5.30
C HIS A 601 6.71 17.39 -5.58
N LYS A 602 6.32 16.97 -6.80
CA LYS A 602 4.92 16.72 -7.16
C LYS A 602 4.63 15.23 -7.12
N LYS A 603 3.43 14.86 -6.69
CA LYS A 603 2.98 13.47 -6.70
C LYS A 603 3.08 12.90 -8.12
N MET A 604 3.77 11.77 -8.28
CA MET A 604 3.83 11.04 -9.54
C MET A 604 2.44 10.51 -9.91
N ALA A 605 2.01 10.76 -11.13
CA ALA A 605 0.76 10.25 -11.67
C ALA A 605 0.88 9.96 -13.17
N LYS A 606 0.29 8.83 -13.61
CA LYS A 606 0.31 8.44 -15.04
C LYS A 606 -0.28 9.51 -15.94
N SER A 607 -1.35 10.17 -15.50
CA SER A 607 -2.00 11.27 -16.21
C SER A 607 -1.10 12.50 -16.43
N LYS A 608 -0.03 12.64 -15.64
CA LYS A 608 0.95 13.74 -15.74
C LYS A 608 2.20 13.35 -16.53
N GLY A 609 2.35 12.08 -16.92
CA GLY A 609 3.52 11.59 -17.65
C GLY A 609 4.84 11.62 -16.89
N ASN A 610 4.82 11.79 -15.55
CA ASN A 610 6.00 11.90 -14.70
C ASN A 610 6.33 10.61 -13.92
N VAL A 611 5.79 9.47 -14.34
CA VAL A 611 6.02 8.18 -13.71
C VAL A 611 7.33 7.57 -14.18
N VAL A 612 8.15 7.12 -13.23
CA VAL A 612 9.37 6.35 -13.49
C VAL A 612 9.05 4.85 -13.34
N THR A 613 9.39 4.06 -14.37
CA THR A 613 9.19 2.61 -14.37
C THR A 613 10.33 1.91 -13.64
N PRO A 614 10.04 0.95 -12.73
CA PRO A 614 11.07 0.28 -11.94
C PRO A 614 12.02 -0.59 -12.75
N LEU A 615 11.53 -1.24 -13.81
CA LEU A 615 12.28 -2.25 -14.57
C LEU A 615 13.61 -1.70 -15.08
N ALA A 616 13.59 -0.54 -15.74
CA ALA A 616 14.80 0.09 -16.27
C ALA A 616 15.82 0.42 -15.17
N LEU A 617 15.37 0.82 -13.99
CA LEU A 617 16.25 1.09 -12.84
C LEU A 617 16.87 -0.19 -12.26
N LEU A 618 16.07 -1.26 -12.17
CA LEU A 618 16.55 -2.58 -11.72
C LEU A 618 17.60 -3.14 -12.69
N GLU A 619 17.39 -2.97 -14.00
CA GLU A 619 18.36 -3.38 -15.03
C GLU A 619 19.65 -2.56 -14.96
N GLN A 620 19.54 -1.26 -14.79
CA GLN A 620 20.70 -0.35 -14.81
C GLN A 620 21.54 -0.41 -13.53
N HIS A 621 20.88 -0.53 -12.37
CA HIS A 621 21.55 -0.33 -11.08
C HIS A 621 21.57 -1.58 -10.20
N GLY A 622 20.76 -2.60 -10.52
CA GLY A 622 20.55 -3.79 -9.68
C GLY A 622 19.56 -3.56 -8.56
N SER A 623 19.02 -4.66 -8.07
CA SER A 623 17.93 -4.64 -7.08
C SER A 623 18.35 -4.12 -5.71
N ASP A 624 19.52 -4.49 -5.23
CA ASP A 624 20.04 -3.98 -3.95
C ASP A 624 20.15 -2.45 -3.92
N ALA A 625 20.53 -1.83 -5.05
CA ALA A 625 20.64 -0.39 -5.15
C ALA A 625 19.27 0.31 -5.10
N VAL A 626 18.27 -0.27 -5.77
CA VAL A 626 16.90 0.25 -5.77
C VAL A 626 16.26 0.07 -4.39
N ARG A 627 16.50 -1.06 -3.72
CA ARG A 627 16.06 -1.33 -2.36
C ARG A 627 16.69 -0.38 -1.34
N TYR A 628 17.98 -0.06 -1.51
CA TYR A 628 18.68 0.94 -0.67
C TYR A 628 17.99 2.29 -0.76
N TRP A 629 17.66 2.76 -1.98
CA TRP A 629 16.90 4.00 -2.15
C TRP A 629 15.55 3.93 -1.43
N ALA A 630 14.80 2.85 -1.60
CA ALA A 630 13.51 2.69 -0.93
C ALA A 630 13.65 2.71 0.61
N ALA A 631 14.69 2.05 1.14
CA ALA A 631 14.97 2.00 2.57
C ALA A 631 15.48 3.32 3.16
N SER A 632 15.88 4.29 2.34
CA SER A 632 16.33 5.61 2.79
C SER A 632 15.16 6.50 3.24
N GLY A 633 13.92 6.16 2.88
CA GLY A 633 12.71 6.89 3.30
C GLY A 633 12.09 6.28 4.54
N LYS A 634 11.64 7.14 5.47
CA LYS A 634 10.97 6.71 6.72
C LYS A 634 9.52 6.33 6.51
N PRO A 635 8.96 5.44 7.33
CA PRO A 635 7.51 5.20 7.34
C PRO A 635 6.70 6.50 7.45
N GLY A 636 5.64 6.60 6.65
CA GLY A 636 4.73 7.75 6.64
C GLY A 636 5.27 9.04 6.03
N MET A 637 6.53 9.07 5.60
CA MET A 637 7.13 10.25 4.98
C MET A 637 7.16 10.12 3.46
N ASP A 638 6.81 11.20 2.78
CA ASP A 638 6.97 11.30 1.34
C ASP A 638 8.46 11.35 0.98
N LEU A 639 8.82 10.67 -0.12
CA LEU A 639 10.20 10.62 -0.61
C LEU A 639 10.26 11.13 -2.06
N ALA A 640 11.13 12.10 -2.32
CA ALA A 640 11.44 12.50 -3.68
C ALA A 640 12.26 11.40 -4.38
N PHE A 641 11.92 11.11 -5.63
CA PHE A 641 12.70 10.19 -6.44
C PHE A 641 14.06 10.81 -6.76
N ASP A 642 15.14 10.21 -6.22
CA ASP A 642 16.50 10.67 -6.42
C ASP A 642 17.40 9.54 -6.96
N PRO A 643 17.76 9.58 -8.26
CA PRO A 643 18.68 8.61 -8.85
C PRO A 643 20.08 8.62 -8.20
N ALA A 644 20.49 9.70 -7.54
CA ALA A 644 21.78 9.73 -6.86
C ALA A 644 21.82 8.78 -5.66
N GLN A 645 20.73 8.64 -4.94
CA GLN A 645 20.62 7.67 -3.84
C GLN A 645 20.72 6.22 -4.34
N ILE A 646 20.16 5.89 -5.51
CA ILE A 646 20.31 4.57 -6.12
C ILE A 646 21.79 4.28 -6.44
N LYS A 647 22.54 5.28 -6.95
CA LYS A 647 23.97 5.13 -7.21
C LYS A 647 24.77 4.95 -5.93
N ILE A 648 24.38 5.58 -4.82
CA ILE A 648 24.99 5.35 -3.50
C ILE A 648 24.77 3.90 -3.08
N GLY A 649 23.54 3.38 -3.19
CA GLY A 649 23.22 1.98 -2.91
C GLY A 649 24.06 1.00 -3.75
N ARG A 650 24.24 1.26 -5.05
CA ARG A 650 25.13 0.43 -5.91
C ARG A 650 26.57 0.46 -5.43
N ARG A 651 27.06 1.62 -5.02
CA ARG A 651 28.42 1.76 -4.45
C ARG A 651 28.56 0.99 -3.16
N LEU A 652 27.57 1.06 -2.26
CA LEU A 652 27.57 0.33 -1.00
C LEU A 652 27.60 -1.19 -1.26
N ALA A 653 26.75 -1.72 -2.13
CA ALA A 653 26.75 -3.14 -2.51
C ALA A 653 28.11 -3.57 -3.09
N THR A 654 28.70 -2.76 -3.98
CA THR A 654 30.02 -3.03 -4.54
C THR A 654 31.12 -3.00 -3.47
N LYS A 655 31.06 -2.05 -2.53
CA LYS A 655 32.03 -1.95 -1.43
C LYS A 655 31.90 -3.14 -0.49
N LEU A 656 30.65 -3.57 -0.18
CA LEU A 656 30.40 -4.73 0.66
C LEU A 656 31.00 -6.01 0.03
N LEU A 657 30.79 -6.22 -1.28
CA LEU A 657 31.34 -7.34 -2.02
C LEU A 657 32.89 -7.36 -1.93
N ASN A 658 33.52 -6.22 -2.24
CA ASN A 658 34.98 -6.13 -2.28
C ASN A 658 35.65 -6.16 -0.90
N ALA A 659 35.07 -5.49 0.09
CA ALA A 659 35.55 -5.51 1.46
C ALA A 659 35.46 -6.91 2.07
N SER A 660 34.38 -7.64 1.79
CA SER A 660 34.19 -9.03 2.23
C SER A 660 35.21 -9.96 1.60
N LYS A 661 35.44 -9.87 0.27
CA LYS A 661 36.51 -10.62 -0.39
C LYS A 661 37.85 -10.36 0.25
N PHE A 662 38.17 -9.10 0.53
CA PHE A 662 39.44 -8.72 1.14
C PHE A 662 39.58 -9.30 2.56
N ALA A 663 38.56 -9.14 3.42
CA ALA A 663 38.58 -9.67 4.79
C ALA A 663 38.70 -11.19 4.83
N LEU A 664 37.97 -11.89 3.95
CA LEU A 664 38.08 -13.35 3.84
C LEU A 664 39.44 -13.80 3.32
N GLY A 665 40.06 -13.02 2.42
CA GLY A 665 41.41 -13.25 1.91
C GLY A 665 42.51 -13.10 2.97
N LEU A 666 42.23 -12.38 4.07
CA LEU A 666 43.11 -12.26 5.22
C LEU A 666 43.05 -13.49 6.18
N GLY A 667 42.28 -14.52 5.86
CA GLY A 667 42.10 -15.72 6.67
C GLY A 667 40.91 -15.67 7.64
N ALA A 668 40.02 -14.68 7.51
CA ALA A 668 38.83 -14.61 8.34
C ALA A 668 37.91 -15.82 8.17
N ALA A 669 37.89 -16.46 6.99
CA ALA A 669 37.08 -17.66 6.73
C ALA A 669 37.43 -18.85 7.62
N ASP A 670 38.66 -18.94 8.07
CA ASP A 670 39.19 -20.07 8.85
C ASP A 670 39.08 -19.83 10.37
N ALA A 671 38.80 -18.60 10.77
CA ALA A 671 38.77 -18.19 12.17
C ALA A 671 37.45 -18.49 12.92
N LEU A 672 36.37 -18.85 12.19
CA LEU A 672 35.08 -19.20 12.78
C LEU A 672 34.75 -20.67 12.61
N PRO A 673 34.10 -21.29 13.61
CA PRO A 673 33.74 -22.69 13.55
C PRO A 673 32.88 -23.05 12.33
N ALA A 674 32.90 -24.30 11.92
CA ALA A 674 32.03 -24.83 10.85
C ALA A 674 30.54 -24.56 11.18
N PRO A 675 29.73 -24.36 10.15
CA PRO A 675 28.44 -23.69 10.27
C PRO A 675 27.41 -24.48 11.04
N TYR A 676 26.32 -23.73 11.41
CA TYR A 676 25.10 -24.27 11.96
C TYR A 676 24.49 -25.35 11.04
N ASP A 677 24.29 -26.56 11.55
CA ASP A 677 23.53 -27.60 10.88
C ASP A 677 22.03 -27.33 11.10
N ASN A 678 21.34 -26.76 10.11
CA ASN A 678 19.91 -26.51 10.15
C ASN A 678 19.06 -27.77 9.90
N SER A 679 19.65 -28.94 9.75
CA SER A 679 18.95 -30.20 9.40
C SER A 679 18.30 -30.92 10.57
N SER A 680 18.54 -30.50 11.82
CA SER A 680 17.90 -31.11 12.99
C SER A 680 17.07 -30.10 13.76
N SER A 681 15.84 -30.48 14.11
CA SER A 681 14.92 -29.77 15.01
C SER A 681 15.42 -29.66 16.46
N ALA A 682 16.67 -29.99 16.73
CA ALA A 682 17.31 -29.77 18.01
C ALA A 682 17.66 -28.29 18.17
N ARG A 683 17.21 -27.68 19.25
CA ARG A 683 17.61 -26.35 19.69
C ARG A 683 19.10 -26.16 19.50
N LEU A 684 19.49 -25.21 18.65
CA LEU A 684 20.85 -24.84 18.32
C LEU A 684 21.66 -24.56 19.60
N THR A 685 22.34 -25.54 20.11
CA THR A 685 23.42 -25.34 21.08
C THR A 685 24.69 -25.04 20.30
N PRO A 686 25.31 -23.86 20.47
CA PRO A 686 26.60 -23.58 19.83
C PRO A 686 27.63 -24.65 20.29
N ARG A 687 28.32 -25.24 19.33
CA ARG A 687 29.54 -26.01 19.69
C ARG A 687 30.54 -25.04 20.32
N ARG A 688 30.91 -25.30 21.58
CA ARG A 688 31.64 -24.42 22.49
C ARG A 688 33.13 -24.24 22.16
N ASP A 689 33.69 -24.89 21.15
CA ASP A 689 35.11 -25.30 21.27
C ASP A 689 36.08 -24.65 20.28
N LEU A 690 35.71 -23.64 19.45
CA LEU A 690 36.62 -23.07 18.43
C LEU A 690 36.44 -21.56 18.11
N GLU A 691 35.80 -20.73 18.92
CA GLU A 691 35.83 -19.28 18.74
C GLU A 691 37.11 -18.72 19.40
N LEU A 692 38.08 -18.34 18.59
CA LEU A 692 39.21 -17.54 19.07
C LEU A 692 38.69 -16.15 19.39
N PRO A 693 38.80 -15.66 20.64
CA PRO A 693 38.32 -14.31 20.95
C PRO A 693 39.28 -13.25 20.42
N ALA A 694 38.76 -12.06 20.14
CA ALA A 694 39.55 -10.88 19.89
C ALA A 694 40.27 -10.45 21.18
N THR A 695 41.59 -10.46 21.15
CA THR A 695 42.44 -10.22 22.33
C THR A 695 43.12 -8.85 22.31
N THR A 696 43.37 -8.29 21.11
CA THR A 696 44.06 -6.99 21.00
C THR A 696 43.09 -5.83 21.27
N PRO A 697 43.62 -4.71 21.84
CA PRO A 697 42.79 -3.56 22.20
C PRO A 697 41.92 -3.00 21.04
N LEU A 698 42.52 -2.86 19.85
CA LEU A 698 41.82 -2.33 18.68
C LEU A 698 40.67 -3.23 18.19
N ASP A 699 40.93 -4.56 18.17
CA ASP A 699 39.92 -5.55 17.76
C ASP A 699 38.75 -5.58 18.73
N ARG A 700 39.04 -5.51 20.03
CA ARG A 700 38.01 -5.41 21.07
C ARG A 700 37.19 -4.13 20.97
N ALA A 701 37.88 -3.01 20.69
CA ALA A 701 37.24 -1.71 20.52
C ALA A 701 36.25 -1.71 19.34
N MET A 702 36.62 -2.27 18.21
CA MET A 702 35.80 -2.39 17.02
C MET A 702 34.57 -3.29 17.31
N LEU A 703 34.72 -4.43 17.94
CA LEU A 703 33.59 -5.32 18.28
C LEU A 703 32.68 -4.71 19.35
N ALA A 704 33.24 -3.96 20.32
CA ALA A 704 32.43 -3.23 21.30
C ALA A 704 31.59 -2.14 20.66
N GLU A 705 32.13 -1.43 19.66
CA GLU A 705 31.32 -0.48 18.86
C GLU A 705 30.24 -1.20 18.05
N LEU A 706 30.55 -2.35 17.44
CA LEU A 706 29.57 -3.17 16.72
C LEU A 706 28.41 -3.64 17.61
N THR A 707 28.68 -3.91 18.89
CA THR A 707 27.62 -4.21 19.88
C THR A 707 26.60 -3.08 19.99
N THR A 708 27.06 -1.83 19.97
CA THR A 708 26.17 -0.65 19.99
C THR A 708 25.33 -0.56 18.71
N VAL A 709 25.93 -0.88 17.56
CA VAL A 709 25.24 -0.89 16.27
C VAL A 709 24.15 -1.97 16.24
N VAL A 710 24.46 -3.18 16.73
CA VAL A 710 23.46 -4.26 16.85
C VAL A 710 22.26 -3.82 17.71
N THR A 711 22.54 -3.16 18.84
CA THR A 711 21.48 -2.62 19.71
C THR A 711 20.64 -1.58 18.97
N ALA A 712 21.29 -0.60 18.34
CA ALA A 712 20.61 0.48 17.63
C ALA A 712 19.74 -0.05 16.47
N ALA A 713 20.29 -0.94 15.63
CA ALA A 713 19.59 -1.54 14.52
C ALA A 713 18.39 -2.40 14.98
N SER A 714 18.58 -3.18 16.04
CA SER A 714 17.51 -4.03 16.59
C SER A 714 16.36 -3.20 17.17
N THR A 715 16.69 -2.13 17.92
CA THR A 715 15.69 -1.21 18.49
C THR A 715 14.92 -0.49 17.39
N ALA A 716 15.62 0.00 16.37
CA ALA A 716 15.02 0.71 15.25
C ALA A 716 14.08 -0.21 14.43
N LEU A 717 14.52 -1.43 14.08
CA LEU A 717 13.68 -2.38 13.33
C LEU A 717 12.48 -2.88 14.16
N ALA A 718 12.65 -3.04 15.48
CA ALA A 718 11.53 -3.37 16.35
C ALA A 718 10.45 -2.27 16.41
N ALA A 719 10.86 -1.03 16.17
CA ALA A 719 9.98 0.14 16.05
C ALA A 719 9.59 0.48 14.60
N TYR A 720 9.86 -0.40 13.64
CA TYR A 720 9.66 -0.21 12.20
C TYR A 720 10.47 0.95 11.56
N ASP A 721 11.45 1.53 12.26
CA ASP A 721 12.36 2.56 11.71
C ASP A 721 13.55 1.90 10.99
N HIS A 722 13.26 1.31 9.83
CA HIS A 722 14.26 0.67 8.99
C HIS A 722 15.35 1.65 8.51
N THR A 723 15.01 2.93 8.36
CA THR A 723 15.97 3.97 7.93
C THR A 723 17.04 4.19 8.98
N ALA A 724 16.68 4.32 10.26
CA ALA A 724 17.63 4.45 11.34
C ALA A 724 18.54 3.20 11.48
N ALA A 725 17.97 2.00 11.28
CA ALA A 725 18.73 0.75 11.29
C ALA A 725 19.78 0.69 10.16
N LEU A 726 19.37 1.07 8.94
CA LEU A 726 20.27 1.13 7.79
C LEU A 726 21.39 2.16 8.01
N GLN A 727 21.04 3.37 8.48
CA GLN A 727 22.01 4.44 8.75
C GLN A 727 23.06 4.04 9.80
N ALA A 728 22.62 3.41 10.90
CA ALA A 728 23.55 2.94 11.94
C ALA A 728 24.50 1.86 11.39
N THR A 729 23.96 0.91 10.63
CA THR A 729 24.72 -0.19 10.02
C THR A 729 25.70 0.33 8.98
N GLU A 730 25.26 1.23 8.09
CA GLU A 730 26.10 1.80 7.03
C GLU A 730 27.22 2.66 7.59
N ALA A 731 26.94 3.52 8.57
CA ALA A 731 27.95 4.38 9.19
C ALA A 731 29.08 3.57 9.83
N PHE A 732 28.72 2.47 10.50
CA PHE A 732 29.72 1.54 11.04
C PHE A 732 30.50 0.82 9.93
N PHE A 733 29.81 0.35 8.87
CA PHE A 733 30.44 -0.35 7.75
C PHE A 733 31.52 0.50 7.06
N TRP A 734 31.27 1.78 6.83
CA TRP A 734 32.28 2.67 6.25
C TRP A 734 33.49 2.80 7.16
N ARG A 735 33.31 2.96 8.47
CA ARG A 735 34.40 3.01 9.44
C ARG A 735 35.14 1.69 9.52
N PHE A 736 34.42 0.57 9.50
CA PHE A 736 35.04 -0.74 9.42
C PHE A 736 35.96 -0.88 8.19
N CYS A 737 35.48 -0.41 7.00
CA CYS A 737 36.26 -0.50 5.77
C CYS A 737 37.45 0.48 5.71
N ASP A 738 37.19 1.73 6.07
CA ASP A 738 38.14 2.81 5.77
C ASP A 738 39.16 3.01 6.89
N ASP A 739 38.85 2.59 8.12
CA ASP A 739 39.73 2.70 9.28
C ASP A 739 40.19 1.31 9.76
N TYR A 740 39.28 0.49 10.25
CA TYR A 740 39.62 -0.77 10.93
C TYR A 740 40.39 -1.74 10.02
N ILE A 741 39.85 -2.08 8.85
CA ILE A 741 40.54 -2.99 7.91
C ILE A 741 41.94 -2.45 7.57
N GLU A 742 42.03 -1.16 7.31
CA GLU A 742 43.33 -0.55 6.95
C GLU A 742 44.34 -0.57 8.09
N LEU A 743 43.89 -0.37 9.34
CA LEU A 743 44.77 -0.42 10.51
C LEU A 743 45.32 -1.83 10.76
N VAL A 744 44.45 -2.87 10.63
CA VAL A 744 44.81 -4.24 11.04
C VAL A 744 45.36 -5.12 9.92
N LYS A 745 45.27 -4.69 8.65
CA LYS A 745 45.61 -5.55 7.50
C LYS A 745 47.00 -6.15 7.55
N GLU A 746 48.01 -5.37 7.94
CA GLU A 746 49.39 -5.86 8.01
C GLU A 746 49.57 -6.89 9.12
N ARG A 747 48.94 -6.64 10.27
CA ARG A 747 48.91 -7.58 11.39
C ARG A 747 48.15 -8.87 11.01
N ALA A 748 47.04 -8.74 10.30
CA ALA A 748 46.22 -9.88 9.86
C ALA A 748 46.94 -10.78 8.82
N TYR A 749 47.83 -10.23 7.98
CA TYR A 749 48.71 -11.01 7.10
C TYR A 749 49.82 -11.73 7.84
N GLY A 750 50.17 -11.30 9.03
CA GLY A 750 51.24 -11.89 9.87
C GLY A 750 50.83 -13.23 10.49
N THR A 751 51.60 -13.61 11.50
CA THR A 751 51.38 -14.87 12.28
C THR A 751 51.37 -14.58 13.78
N GLY A 752 50.83 -15.50 14.57
CA GLY A 752 50.75 -15.44 16.03
C GLY A 752 49.49 -14.79 16.57
N ALA A 753 49.42 -14.62 17.88
CA ALA A 753 48.21 -14.22 18.61
C ALA A 753 47.57 -12.91 18.12
N GLY A 754 48.37 -11.91 17.71
CA GLY A 754 47.83 -10.67 17.16
C GLY A 754 47.15 -10.83 15.80
N ALA A 755 47.69 -11.69 14.93
CA ALA A 755 47.07 -12.04 13.64
C ALA A 755 45.77 -12.85 13.84
N ASP A 756 45.82 -13.79 14.76
CA ASP A 756 44.61 -14.62 15.08
C ASP A 756 43.49 -13.75 15.66
N SER A 757 43.83 -12.79 16.54
CA SER A 757 42.87 -11.80 17.05
C SER A 757 42.22 -10.95 15.94
N ALA A 758 43.03 -10.44 15.00
CA ALA A 758 42.51 -9.64 13.88
C ALA A 758 41.63 -10.45 12.96
N ARG A 759 41.98 -11.69 12.61
CA ARG A 759 41.19 -12.59 11.78
C ARG A 759 39.87 -12.95 12.44
N ALA A 760 39.88 -13.26 13.74
CA ALA A 760 38.67 -13.54 14.52
C ALA A 760 37.73 -12.34 14.57
N ALA A 761 38.27 -11.14 14.82
CA ALA A 761 37.50 -9.92 14.83
C ALA A 761 36.89 -9.57 13.44
N LEU A 762 37.69 -9.71 12.36
CA LEU A 762 37.22 -9.54 10.98
C LEU A 762 36.07 -10.50 10.64
N ALA A 763 36.23 -11.77 11.02
CA ALA A 763 35.21 -12.79 10.77
C ALA A 763 33.91 -12.53 11.54
N SER A 764 34.00 -12.19 12.83
CA SER A 764 32.86 -11.84 13.67
C SER A 764 32.16 -10.61 13.14
N ALA A 765 32.89 -9.54 12.84
CA ALA A 765 32.34 -8.32 12.31
C ALA A 765 31.67 -8.52 10.93
N LEU A 766 32.29 -9.27 10.03
CA LEU A 766 31.72 -9.56 8.72
C LEU A 766 30.41 -10.38 8.84
N SER A 767 30.40 -11.42 9.68
CA SER A 767 29.21 -12.22 9.93
C SER A 767 28.04 -11.40 10.45
N VAL A 768 28.29 -10.48 11.40
CA VAL A 768 27.29 -9.61 11.98
C VAL A 768 26.79 -8.60 10.94
N GLN A 769 27.70 -7.91 10.23
CA GLN A 769 27.33 -6.89 9.25
C GLN A 769 26.54 -7.46 8.07
N LEU A 770 26.87 -8.63 7.55
CA LEU A 770 26.10 -9.29 6.50
C LEU A 770 24.66 -9.54 6.95
N ARG A 771 24.45 -9.98 8.19
CA ARG A 771 23.11 -10.19 8.75
C ARG A 771 22.37 -8.88 9.00
N LEU A 772 23.06 -7.81 9.42
CA LEU A 772 22.47 -6.48 9.57
C LEU A 772 22.04 -5.88 8.22
N PHE A 773 22.80 -6.12 7.15
CA PHE A 773 22.47 -5.65 5.80
C PHE A 773 21.48 -6.54 5.05
N ALA A 774 21.32 -7.82 5.43
CA ALA A 774 20.50 -8.78 4.70
C ALA A 774 19.05 -8.32 4.43
N PRO A 775 18.33 -7.62 5.32
CA PRO A 775 17.01 -7.09 5.02
C PRO A 775 17.01 -6.02 3.92
N PHE A 776 18.09 -5.29 3.77
CA PHE A 776 18.21 -4.14 2.86
C PHE A 776 18.80 -4.50 1.50
N LEU A 777 19.88 -5.26 1.52
CA LEU A 777 20.70 -5.65 0.35
C LEU A 777 20.75 -7.18 0.23
N PRO A 778 19.62 -7.83 -0.08
CA PRO A 778 19.50 -9.27 0.03
C PRO A 778 20.42 -10.06 -0.88
N TYR A 779 20.69 -9.56 -2.08
CA TYR A 779 21.46 -10.30 -3.07
C TYR A 779 22.96 -10.33 -2.78
N VAL A 780 23.55 -9.17 -2.52
CA VAL A 780 24.98 -9.11 -2.22
C VAL A 780 25.33 -9.78 -0.88
N THR A 781 24.43 -9.72 0.10
CA THR A 781 24.65 -10.36 1.39
C THR A 781 24.58 -11.87 1.30
N GLU A 782 23.63 -12.40 0.51
CA GLU A 782 23.51 -13.83 0.23
C GLU A 782 24.72 -14.33 -0.56
N GLU A 783 25.16 -13.59 -1.58
CA GLU A 783 26.34 -13.92 -2.38
C GLU A 783 27.57 -14.06 -1.47
N VAL A 784 27.87 -13.02 -0.68
CA VAL A 784 29.03 -13.07 0.22
C VAL A 784 28.90 -14.15 1.27
N TRP A 785 27.70 -14.35 1.82
CA TRP A 785 27.46 -15.39 2.80
C TRP A 785 27.78 -16.79 2.26
N SER A 786 27.38 -17.09 1.02
CA SER A 786 27.59 -18.37 0.37
C SER A 786 29.08 -18.73 0.16
N TRP A 787 29.97 -17.75 0.12
CA TRP A 787 31.40 -18.02 -0.09
C TRP A 787 32.04 -18.78 1.08
N TRP A 788 31.52 -18.61 2.31
CA TRP A 788 32.18 -19.08 3.51
C TRP A 788 31.25 -19.64 4.59
N ARG A 789 29.93 -19.51 4.40
CA ARG A 789 28.90 -20.05 5.29
C ARG A 789 28.01 -21.03 4.54
N TYR A 790 27.33 -21.91 5.30
CA TYR A 790 26.28 -22.78 4.75
C TYR A 790 24.90 -22.19 4.98
N GLY A 791 23.96 -22.58 4.13
CA GLY A 791 22.59 -22.09 4.18
C GLY A 791 22.48 -20.62 3.83
N SER A 792 21.26 -20.09 3.90
CA SER A 792 20.98 -18.71 3.52
C SER A 792 21.19 -17.72 4.66
N VAL A 793 21.76 -16.55 4.37
CA VAL A 793 21.84 -15.42 5.33
C VAL A 793 20.46 -15.03 5.84
N HIS A 794 19.42 -15.18 5.03
CA HIS A 794 18.03 -14.82 5.36
C HIS A 794 17.36 -15.80 6.35
N ARG A 795 17.98 -16.96 6.57
CA ARG A 795 17.60 -17.94 7.61
C ARG A 795 18.55 -17.94 8.80
N ALA A 796 19.66 -17.22 8.69
CA ALA A 796 20.59 -17.06 9.81
C ALA A 796 19.93 -16.24 10.94
N PRO A 797 20.23 -16.53 12.22
CA PRO A 797 19.70 -15.75 13.33
C PRO A 797 20.13 -14.28 13.26
N TRP A 798 19.20 -13.37 13.60
CA TRP A 798 19.53 -11.96 13.77
C TRP A 798 20.65 -11.79 14.81
N PRO A 799 21.66 -10.96 14.56
CA PRO A 799 22.79 -10.83 15.47
C PRO A 799 22.34 -10.26 16.81
N THR A 800 22.98 -10.75 17.88
CA THR A 800 22.71 -10.31 19.24
C THR A 800 23.96 -9.67 19.87
N THR A 801 23.75 -8.76 20.81
CA THR A 801 24.83 -8.16 21.60
C THR A 801 25.64 -9.21 22.38
N HIS A 802 24.97 -10.25 22.87
CA HIS A 802 25.61 -11.36 23.57
C HIS A 802 26.53 -12.18 22.64
N GLU A 803 26.15 -12.40 21.38
CA GLU A 803 27.01 -13.06 20.39
C GLU A 803 28.30 -12.28 20.17
N VAL A 804 28.18 -10.95 19.94
CA VAL A 804 29.37 -10.09 19.73
C VAL A 804 30.23 -10.02 20.99
N ALA A 805 29.60 -9.89 22.16
CA ALA A 805 30.32 -9.83 23.43
C ALA A 805 31.15 -11.09 23.70
N ARG A 806 30.70 -12.28 23.28
CA ARG A 806 31.45 -13.54 23.41
C ARG A 806 32.69 -13.60 22.51
N SER A 807 32.73 -12.83 21.44
CA SER A 807 33.90 -12.70 20.56
C SER A 807 35.00 -11.77 21.13
N ILE A 808 34.80 -11.22 22.32
CA ILE A 808 35.71 -10.27 22.96
C ILE A 808 36.26 -10.89 24.23
N GLU A 809 37.60 -10.94 24.37
CA GLU A 809 38.25 -11.30 25.63
C GLU A 809 38.50 -10.03 26.48
N GLY A 810 37.68 -9.87 27.54
CA GLY A 810 37.75 -8.67 28.41
C GLY A 810 36.87 -7.52 27.87
N ALA A 811 37.17 -6.29 28.32
CA ALA A 811 36.44 -5.11 27.90
C ALA A 811 37.04 -4.48 26.63
N GLY A 812 36.18 -3.96 25.75
CA GLY A 812 36.55 -3.13 24.60
C GLY A 812 36.18 -1.65 24.86
N GLU A 813 37.06 -0.72 24.49
CA GLU A 813 36.84 0.72 24.57
C GLU A 813 36.50 1.26 23.15
N PRO A 814 35.24 1.51 22.79
CA PRO A 814 34.84 1.94 21.42
C PRO A 814 35.56 3.22 20.95
N ALA A 815 35.88 4.13 21.87
CA ALA A 815 36.55 5.38 21.55
C ALA A 815 37.95 5.16 20.94
N LEU A 816 38.57 4.02 21.23
CA LEU A 816 39.90 3.70 20.71
C LEU A 816 39.94 3.51 19.19
N LEU A 817 38.89 2.89 18.60
CA LEU A 817 38.82 2.76 17.15
C LEU A 817 38.70 4.13 16.47
N ARG A 818 37.90 5.04 17.04
CA ARG A 818 37.77 6.41 16.50
C ARG A 818 39.07 7.18 16.60
N LEU A 819 39.74 7.12 17.76
CA LEU A 819 41.05 7.75 17.97
C LEU A 819 42.08 7.26 16.95
N ALA A 820 42.17 5.95 16.72
CA ALA A 820 43.10 5.36 15.74
C ALA A 820 42.73 5.75 14.29
N GLY A 821 41.43 5.75 13.94
CA GLY A 821 40.92 6.20 12.64
C GLY A 821 41.21 7.68 12.36
N ASP A 822 40.96 8.56 13.34
CA ASP A 822 41.24 9.99 13.25
C ASP A 822 42.76 10.27 13.10
N ALA A 823 43.61 9.55 13.85
CA ALA A 823 45.05 9.64 13.70
C ALA A 823 45.52 9.20 12.30
N LEU A 824 44.99 8.07 11.78
CA LEU A 824 45.30 7.59 10.43
C LEU A 824 44.79 8.57 9.36
N SER A 825 43.63 9.18 9.56
CA SER A 825 43.09 10.18 8.66
C SER A 825 43.98 11.41 8.56
N GLN A 826 44.53 11.88 9.67
CA GLN A 826 45.48 13.00 9.69
C GLN A 826 46.79 12.66 8.93
N VAL A 827 47.33 11.43 9.10
CA VAL A 827 48.51 10.98 8.32
C VAL A 827 48.16 10.95 6.82
N ARG A 828 47.01 10.43 6.43
CA ARG A 828 46.55 10.38 5.02
C ARG A 828 46.38 11.77 4.45
N ARG A 829 45.86 12.69 5.23
CA ARG A 829 45.67 14.10 4.85
C ARG A 829 47.03 14.77 4.61
N ALA A 830 47.98 14.58 5.51
CA ALA A 830 49.33 15.14 5.37
C ALA A 830 50.05 14.65 4.11
N LYS A 831 49.85 13.35 3.73
CA LYS A 831 50.36 12.81 2.45
C LYS A 831 49.64 13.44 1.24
N SER A 832 48.33 13.59 1.30
CA SER A 832 47.51 14.17 0.23
C SER A 832 47.88 15.65 -0.05
N GLU A 833 48.02 16.44 1.00
CA GLU A 833 48.41 17.86 0.90
C GLU A 833 49.79 18.03 0.22
N ARG A 834 50.65 17.07 0.40
CA ARG A 834 51.99 17.02 -0.26
C ARG A 834 51.96 16.29 -1.61
N LYS A 835 50.78 15.86 -2.07
CA LYS A 835 50.61 15.09 -3.33
C LYS A 835 51.43 13.79 -3.34
N LEU A 836 51.62 13.19 -2.20
CA LEU A 836 52.36 11.92 -2.06
C LEU A 836 51.39 10.73 -2.21
N SER A 837 51.91 9.60 -2.68
CA SER A 837 51.17 8.33 -2.68
C SER A 837 50.85 7.93 -1.23
N MET A 838 49.67 7.30 -1.02
CA MET A 838 49.33 6.70 0.27
C MET A 838 50.35 5.64 0.70
N LYS A 839 51.11 5.10 -0.23
CA LYS A 839 52.21 4.15 0.02
C LYS A 839 53.54 4.82 0.42
N ALA A 840 53.65 6.16 0.38
CA ALA A 840 54.86 6.88 0.78
C ALA A 840 55.15 6.64 2.27
N GLU A 841 56.44 6.51 2.59
CA GLU A 841 56.89 6.39 3.98
C GLU A 841 56.84 7.76 4.67
N VAL A 842 56.53 7.73 5.97
CA VAL A 842 56.57 8.86 6.88
C VAL A 842 57.73 8.57 7.86
N PRO A 843 58.91 9.11 7.65
CA PRO A 843 60.06 8.78 8.50
C PRO A 843 59.81 9.05 9.99
N LEU A 844 59.14 10.17 10.29
CA LEU A 844 58.77 10.56 11.64
C LEU A 844 57.33 11.14 11.67
N ALA A 845 56.53 10.68 12.61
CA ALA A 845 55.29 11.33 13.00
C ALA A 845 55.33 11.66 14.50
N GLU A 846 54.87 12.85 14.84
CA GLU A 846 54.73 13.32 16.22
C GLU A 846 53.22 13.42 16.55
N ALA A 847 52.76 12.70 17.57
CA ALA A 847 51.44 12.76 18.10
C ALA A 847 51.40 13.69 19.32
N LEU A 848 50.76 14.84 19.18
CA LEU A 848 50.66 15.89 20.17
C LEU A 848 49.23 15.86 20.77
N GLY A 849 49.13 15.89 22.10
CA GLY A 849 47.81 15.91 22.73
C GLY A 849 47.81 15.65 24.23
N PRO A 850 46.59 15.54 24.84
CA PRO A 850 46.45 15.21 26.25
C PRO A 850 47.07 13.84 26.58
N ALA A 851 47.71 13.70 27.75
CA ALA A 851 48.33 12.47 28.20
C ALA A 851 47.38 11.24 28.12
N ALA A 852 46.12 11.41 28.48
CA ALA A 852 45.13 10.32 28.42
C ALA A 852 44.88 9.81 26.98
N LEU A 853 44.85 10.70 25.98
CA LEU A 853 44.69 10.30 24.57
C LEU A 853 45.96 9.62 24.05
N LEU A 854 47.15 10.08 24.46
CA LEU A 854 48.42 9.48 24.11
C LEU A 854 48.57 8.07 24.72
N GLU A 855 48.13 7.86 25.97
CA GLU A 855 48.07 6.54 26.59
C GLU A 855 47.20 5.58 25.80
N GLN A 856 45.99 6.05 25.37
CA GLN A 856 45.13 5.23 24.49
C GLN A 856 45.80 4.97 23.13
N LEU A 857 46.45 5.99 22.52
CA LEU A 857 47.11 5.84 21.23
C LEU A 857 48.28 4.82 21.31
N THR A 858 48.95 4.71 22.46
CA THR A 858 49.97 3.69 22.69
C THR A 858 49.49 2.27 22.48
N LEU A 859 48.19 1.98 22.82
CA LEU A 859 47.62 0.65 22.68
C LEU A 859 47.44 0.23 21.21
N VAL A 860 47.48 1.17 20.28
CA VAL A 860 47.27 0.97 18.83
C VAL A 860 48.39 1.53 17.98
N ALA A 861 49.50 1.93 18.62
CA ALA A 861 50.63 2.58 17.96
C ALA A 861 51.24 1.72 16.84
N ASP A 862 51.38 0.41 17.03
CA ASP A 862 51.92 -0.49 16.01
C ASP A 862 50.99 -0.63 14.80
N ASP A 863 49.67 -0.76 15.00
CA ASP A 863 48.68 -0.79 13.90
C ASP A 863 48.69 0.57 13.14
N LEU A 864 48.77 1.69 13.86
CA LEU A 864 48.83 3.02 13.25
C LEU A 864 50.12 3.20 12.45
N ARG A 865 51.26 2.77 12.99
CA ARG A 865 52.57 2.84 12.31
C ARG A 865 52.54 2.01 11.02
N ALA A 866 52.03 0.80 11.09
CA ALA A 866 51.91 -0.11 9.96
C ALA A 866 51.01 0.52 8.87
N ALA A 867 49.77 0.93 9.21
CA ALA A 867 48.83 1.53 8.30
C ALA A 867 49.30 2.87 7.71
N GLY A 868 49.90 3.71 8.55
CA GLY A 868 50.43 5.01 8.17
C GLY A 868 51.80 4.94 7.46
N ARG A 869 52.45 3.80 7.42
CA ARG A 869 53.83 3.60 7.00
C ARG A 869 54.79 4.57 7.71
N ILE A 870 54.63 4.64 9.04
CA ILE A 870 55.36 5.55 9.92
C ILE A 870 56.61 4.80 10.46
N GLY A 871 57.79 5.34 10.19
CA GLY A 871 59.06 4.79 10.68
C GLY A 871 59.18 4.93 12.21
N LYS A 872 59.02 6.14 12.70
CA LYS A 872 59.01 6.46 14.12
C LYS A 872 57.77 7.27 14.48
N LEU A 873 57.11 6.92 15.59
CA LEU A 873 55.95 7.63 16.16
C LEU A 873 56.35 8.13 17.55
N ASP A 874 56.48 9.43 17.73
CA ASP A 874 56.77 10.06 19.02
C ASP A 874 55.45 10.56 19.64
N LEU A 875 55.22 10.24 20.93
CA LEU A 875 54.03 10.65 21.68
C LEU A 875 54.43 11.78 22.62
N LEU A 876 54.01 12.98 22.34
CA LEU A 876 54.45 14.20 23.01
C LEU A 876 53.22 14.86 23.73
N PRO A 877 53.22 14.87 25.07
CA PRO A 877 52.15 15.55 25.82
C PRO A 877 52.10 17.04 25.48
N ASP A 878 50.94 17.54 25.16
CA ASP A 878 50.68 18.94 24.86
C ASP A 878 49.32 19.40 25.48
N ARG A 879 49.17 20.73 25.59
CA ARG A 879 47.96 21.35 26.13
C ARG A 879 46.81 21.47 25.13
N THR A 880 47.00 21.05 23.89
CA THR A 880 45.92 20.98 22.87
C THR A 880 44.81 20.03 23.37
N PRO A 881 43.53 20.40 23.23
CA PRO A 881 42.43 19.53 23.69
C PRO A 881 42.21 18.29 22.83
N GLU A 882 42.74 18.28 21.62
CA GLU A 882 42.59 17.23 20.63
C GLU A 882 43.95 16.63 20.25
N LEU A 883 43.92 15.39 19.74
CA LEU A 883 45.08 14.73 19.18
C LEU A 883 45.44 15.32 17.81
N VAL A 884 46.68 15.76 17.66
CA VAL A 884 47.25 16.26 16.40
C VAL A 884 48.41 15.39 15.98
N ILE A 885 48.45 14.95 14.73
CA ILE A 885 49.53 14.17 14.15
C ILE A 885 50.30 15.05 13.16
N ALA A 886 51.54 15.40 13.52
CA ALA A 886 52.46 16.10 12.65
C ALA A 886 53.36 15.08 11.94
N CYS A 887 53.46 15.16 10.60
CA CYS A 887 54.23 14.24 9.77
C CYS A 887 55.43 14.95 9.13
N ALA A 888 56.63 14.42 9.33
CA ALA A 888 57.82 14.78 8.60
C ALA A 888 58.05 13.80 7.43
N PHE A 889 58.38 14.33 6.23
CA PHE A 889 58.54 13.53 5.01
C PHE A 889 59.91 13.74 4.43
#